data_e3b2cb22f08b463d87a680f5a040f215
#
_entry.id   e3b2cb22f08b463d87a680f5a040f215
#
_cell.length_a   1.000
_cell.length_b   1.000
_cell.length_c   1.000
_cell.angle_alpha   90.00
_cell.angle_beta   90.00
_cell.angle_gamma   90.00
#
_symmetry.space_group_name_H-M   'P 1'
#
loop_
_entity.id
_entity.type
_entity.pdbx_description
1 polymer ?
#
loop_
_entity_poly.entity_id
_entity_poly.type
_entity_poly.pdbx_seq_one_letter_code
_entity_poly.pdbx_strand_id
1 'polypeptide(L)'
;MAELLGLSEAEVKSRRLKGLDNSYKIDSSKSTWEIVRGNTFSLFNAVNASIAIALIAVGSYRNALFILFIVFNTVVGIIVELRARSIVDKLTILNKEPVTVIRDGKEVLITPDEIVFGDLLKLATGDQVPSDAIVKQGMIEANEALLTGESDLIAKRINAHLLSGSFVASGECIAEVEHVGAENYSTKLAIEAKVHKPINSQLLKAMRTVSRFTSRIVVPMGIILLIESLVIKGVGTQEAVVSSASAVLGMLPKGMMVLIVLSLILALIKLGQKKVLVQEMYSIETMAYVDTLCLDKTGTITEGKMKVRDFKILGFHSKRKFLKLMGSYLHYNDDNSSTMQALVNYFNSNEHYEGSRNVPFSSERKWGAAYFDRIGTLILGAPDKLLNEVPEEIALAQAKGRRVLLFGMTKHNLALGSQPEDVQPIAMIELEDPIRKNAKKTLQYLKRQKVDLKIISGDNPETVSAIAKKIGFKNYKDFVNASKLSDAQLKKLAIDTAIFGRVSPRQKRLIVQHLRENGRTVAMTGDGVNDILALREADLSIAMAAGDAATKQIASLVLIDSDFTDLPNVLFEARRVVNNMFRIGSIFFVKTIYSFFLVILSALSIFTGNIAVFPFIAIQITLIDQTIEGWPSFWMSFENDRTPVKGNFLGVSLFKALPSAILIAASVTFLHFYGAAEGWDTKDIVTVMFYILGAITTFNVVKACFPLNKLRAFLIVTTIGGFLGASVILRDFVEINLLSSKTMPVFIVLLLACIIIRILWDLIFERKKKAKA
;
A
#
# COMPACT_ATOMS: atom_id res chain seq x y z
N MET A 1 19.76 -45.84 -11.38
CA MET A 1 19.59 -44.38 -11.55
C MET A 1 20.91 -43.78 -11.13
N ALA A 2 21.54 -42.93 -11.98
CA ALA A 2 22.73 -42.23 -11.56
C ALA A 2 22.35 -41.29 -10.41
N GLU A 3 23.04 -41.36 -9.28
CA GLU A 3 22.89 -40.43 -8.19
C GLU A 3 23.26 -39.02 -8.70
N LEU A 4 22.33 -38.10 -8.64
CA LEU A 4 22.57 -36.69 -8.96
C LEU A 4 23.33 -36.07 -7.79
N LEU A 5 24.65 -36.11 -7.83
CA LEU A 5 25.53 -35.65 -6.73
C LEU A 5 25.57 -34.11 -6.59
N GLY A 6 25.19 -33.36 -7.63
CA GLY A 6 25.26 -31.88 -7.64
C GLY A 6 26.71 -31.38 -7.66
N LEU A 7 26.88 -30.08 -7.50
CA LEU A 7 28.19 -29.42 -7.52
C LEU A 7 28.93 -29.61 -6.20
N SER A 8 30.27 -29.72 -6.28
CA SER A 8 31.13 -29.66 -5.09
C SER A 8 31.30 -28.22 -4.59
N GLU A 9 31.66 -28.05 -3.32
CA GLU A 9 31.87 -26.74 -2.71
C GLU A 9 32.99 -25.93 -3.43
N ALA A 10 34.01 -26.61 -3.95
CA ALA A 10 35.09 -26.02 -4.74
C ALA A 10 34.57 -25.43 -6.08
N GLU A 11 33.69 -26.16 -6.79
CA GLU A 11 33.07 -25.71 -8.02
C GLU A 11 32.14 -24.51 -7.78
N VAL A 12 31.33 -24.54 -6.73
CA VAL A 12 30.46 -23.43 -6.32
C VAL A 12 31.29 -22.16 -6.09
N LYS A 13 32.41 -22.27 -5.34
CA LYS A 13 33.30 -21.12 -5.10
C LYS A 13 33.95 -20.60 -6.39
N SER A 14 34.37 -21.50 -7.29
CA SER A 14 34.91 -21.13 -8.60
C SER A 14 33.90 -20.37 -9.46
N ARG A 15 32.63 -20.84 -9.46
CA ARG A 15 31.55 -20.21 -10.25
C ARG A 15 31.17 -18.85 -9.69
N ARG A 16 31.12 -18.68 -8.38
CA ARG A 16 30.91 -17.36 -7.74
C ARG A 16 32.02 -16.36 -8.12
N LEU A 17 33.28 -16.78 -8.08
CA LEU A 17 34.42 -15.93 -8.50
C LEU A 17 34.36 -15.50 -9.97
N LYS A 18 33.70 -16.28 -10.82
CA LYS A 18 33.47 -15.96 -12.24
C LYS A 18 32.21 -15.12 -12.47
N GLY A 19 31.48 -14.74 -11.42
CA GLY A 19 30.22 -13.99 -11.50
C GLY A 19 29.06 -14.82 -12.07
N LEU A 20 29.14 -16.17 -11.99
CA LEU A 20 28.10 -17.11 -12.43
C LEU A 20 27.17 -17.43 -11.26
N ASP A 21 26.79 -16.42 -10.49
CA ASP A 21 25.86 -16.54 -9.37
C ASP A 21 24.55 -15.73 -9.62
N ASN A 22 23.55 -15.98 -8.81
CA ASN A 22 22.24 -15.36 -8.92
C ASN A 22 22.11 -14.06 -8.11
N SER A 23 23.25 -13.38 -7.84
CA SER A 23 23.32 -12.20 -6.96
C SER A 23 22.85 -10.90 -7.62
N TYR A 24 22.34 -10.95 -8.88
CA TYR A 24 21.88 -9.77 -9.60
C TYR A 24 20.72 -9.10 -8.88
N LYS A 25 20.96 -7.87 -8.41
CA LYS A 25 19.92 -7.04 -7.80
C LYS A 25 19.27 -6.18 -8.87
N ILE A 26 17.99 -6.40 -9.11
CA ILE A 26 17.17 -5.39 -9.78
C ILE A 26 17.04 -4.25 -8.78
N ASP A 27 17.75 -3.12 -9.03
CA ASP A 27 17.66 -1.94 -8.18
C ASP A 27 16.22 -1.40 -8.23
N SER A 28 15.37 -1.93 -7.36
CA SER A 28 14.01 -1.45 -7.13
C SER A 28 13.99 -0.25 -6.17
N SER A 29 15.03 -0.06 -5.37
CA SER A 29 15.17 1.05 -4.43
C SER A 29 16.20 2.06 -4.95
N LYS A 30 15.89 3.36 -4.82
CA LYS A 30 16.82 4.45 -5.15
C LYS A 30 18.14 4.26 -4.41
N SER A 31 19.26 4.46 -5.07
CA SER A 31 20.58 4.46 -4.45
C SER A 31 20.70 5.58 -3.41
N THR A 32 21.65 5.46 -2.47
CA THR A 32 21.92 6.52 -1.48
C THR A 32 22.20 7.85 -2.16
N TRP A 33 22.96 7.81 -3.27
CA TRP A 33 23.28 8.99 -4.05
C TRP A 33 22.04 9.61 -4.74
N GLU A 34 21.16 8.78 -5.27
CA GLU A 34 19.91 9.26 -5.88
C GLU A 34 18.97 9.91 -4.85
N ILE A 35 18.94 9.38 -3.60
CA ILE A 35 18.19 9.98 -2.50
C ILE A 35 18.79 11.35 -2.16
N VAL A 36 20.09 11.44 -1.95
CA VAL A 36 20.77 12.69 -1.64
C VAL A 36 20.59 13.70 -2.78
N ARG A 37 20.85 13.29 -4.02
CA ARG A 37 20.71 14.14 -5.21
C ARG A 37 19.27 14.63 -5.39
N GLY A 38 18.28 13.73 -5.25
CA GLY A 38 16.86 14.06 -5.43
C GLY A 38 16.32 15.04 -4.39
N ASN A 39 16.77 14.93 -3.15
CA ASN A 39 16.39 15.87 -2.08
C ASN A 39 17.17 17.20 -2.16
N THR A 40 18.43 17.19 -2.59
CA THR A 40 19.26 18.39 -2.66
C THR A 40 18.97 19.21 -3.91
N PHE A 41 18.99 18.60 -5.09
CA PHE A 41 18.83 19.26 -6.38
C PHE A 41 17.39 19.24 -6.90
N SER A 42 16.44 19.53 -6.01
CA SER A 42 15.06 19.72 -6.42
C SER A 42 14.86 21.14 -7.00
N LEU A 43 13.90 21.30 -7.93
CA LEU A 43 13.51 22.61 -8.44
C LEU A 43 13.19 23.58 -7.29
N PHE A 44 12.53 23.07 -6.26
CA PHE A 44 12.18 23.84 -5.06
C PHE A 44 13.42 24.40 -4.36
N ASN A 45 14.45 23.57 -4.13
CA ASN A 45 15.70 24.03 -3.51
C ASN A 45 16.50 24.95 -4.42
N ALA A 46 16.47 24.73 -5.74
CA ALA A 46 17.12 25.62 -6.71
C ALA A 46 16.51 27.02 -6.67
N VAL A 47 15.18 27.15 -6.67
CA VAL A 47 14.48 28.44 -6.54
C VAL A 47 14.83 29.11 -5.22
N ASN A 48 14.79 28.41 -4.10
CA ASN A 48 15.14 28.98 -2.79
C ASN A 48 16.62 29.41 -2.71
N ALA A 49 17.54 28.62 -3.27
CA ALA A 49 18.95 28.98 -3.34
C ALA A 49 19.16 30.25 -4.20
N SER A 50 18.50 30.36 -5.36
CA SER A 50 18.56 31.55 -6.22
C SER A 50 18.06 32.80 -5.49
N ILE A 51 16.95 32.67 -4.75
CA ILE A 51 16.40 33.75 -3.94
C ILE A 51 17.39 34.17 -2.83
N ALA A 52 17.99 33.18 -2.12
CA ALA A 52 18.96 33.47 -1.08
C ALA A 52 20.20 34.20 -1.64
N ILE A 53 20.72 33.73 -2.78
CA ILE A 53 21.83 34.38 -3.48
C ILE A 53 21.47 35.81 -3.86
N ALA A 54 20.28 36.03 -4.44
CA ALA A 54 19.83 37.40 -4.81
C ALA A 54 19.73 38.32 -3.58
N LEU A 55 19.17 37.83 -2.46
CA LEU A 55 19.06 38.61 -1.21
C LEU A 55 20.43 38.92 -0.61
N ILE A 56 21.39 38.02 -0.66
CA ILE A 56 22.75 38.22 -0.20
C ILE A 56 23.47 39.28 -1.10
N ALA A 57 23.28 39.16 -2.41
CA ALA A 57 23.90 40.09 -3.39
C ALA A 57 23.47 41.54 -3.20
N VAL A 58 22.22 41.77 -2.74
CA VAL A 58 21.73 43.12 -2.43
C VAL A 58 21.96 43.54 -0.97
N GLY A 59 22.75 42.78 -0.19
CA GLY A 59 23.08 43.10 1.21
C GLY A 59 21.97 42.78 2.23
N SER A 60 20.92 42.06 1.84
CA SER A 60 19.77 41.76 2.71
C SER A 60 19.95 40.42 3.45
N TYR A 61 21.00 40.29 4.25
CA TYR A 61 21.41 39.00 4.92
C TYR A 61 20.34 38.45 5.85
N ARG A 62 19.61 39.30 6.59
CA ARG A 62 18.51 38.88 7.49
C ARG A 62 17.43 38.09 6.75
N ASN A 63 17.05 38.60 5.58
CA ASN A 63 16.02 38.00 4.76
C ASN A 63 16.48 36.70 4.08
N ALA A 64 17.81 36.43 4.01
CA ALA A 64 18.36 35.17 3.49
C ALA A 64 18.37 34.04 4.52
N LEU A 65 18.11 34.31 5.81
CA LEU A 65 18.18 33.27 6.88
C LEU A 65 17.19 32.12 6.71
N PHE A 66 16.13 32.31 5.94
CA PHE A 66 15.20 31.19 5.62
C PHE A 66 15.93 29.99 4.99
N ILE A 67 17.12 30.20 4.38
CA ILE A 67 17.88 29.12 3.75
C ILE A 67 18.31 28.07 4.77
N LEU A 68 18.57 28.46 6.03
CA LEU A 68 18.91 27.51 7.11
C LEU A 68 17.80 26.50 7.34
N PHE A 69 16.55 26.93 7.26
CA PHE A 69 15.39 26.03 7.37
C PHE A 69 15.27 25.11 6.16
N ILE A 70 15.60 25.60 4.96
CA ILE A 70 15.62 24.78 3.75
C ILE A 70 16.69 23.70 3.83
N VAL A 71 17.90 24.07 4.30
CA VAL A 71 18.99 23.11 4.54
C VAL A 71 18.58 22.09 5.60
N PHE A 72 18.03 22.54 6.72
CA PHE A 72 17.52 21.66 7.78
C PHE A 72 16.47 20.67 7.24
N ASN A 73 15.46 21.17 6.51
CA ASN A 73 14.42 20.32 5.90
C ASN A 73 15.02 19.33 4.90
N THR A 74 16.02 19.72 4.11
CA THR A 74 16.70 18.86 3.15
C THR A 74 17.44 17.74 3.88
N VAL A 75 18.18 18.06 4.94
CA VAL A 75 18.91 17.08 5.77
C VAL A 75 17.92 16.10 6.44
N VAL A 76 16.85 16.62 7.04
CA VAL A 76 15.80 15.79 7.63
C VAL A 76 15.17 14.89 6.56
N GLY A 77 14.85 15.42 5.38
CA GLY A 77 14.31 14.64 4.26
C GLY A 77 15.21 13.49 3.83
N ILE A 78 16.52 13.75 3.70
CA ILE A 78 17.52 12.71 3.38
C ILE A 78 17.57 11.63 4.48
N ILE A 79 17.71 12.02 5.76
CA ILE A 79 17.78 11.08 6.88
C ILE A 79 16.53 10.21 6.94
N VAL A 80 15.38 10.82 6.76
CA VAL A 80 14.06 10.17 6.82
C VAL A 80 13.91 9.17 5.67
N GLU A 81 14.28 9.54 4.42
CA GLU A 81 14.22 8.66 3.26
C GLU A 81 15.23 7.49 3.34
N LEU A 82 16.45 7.75 3.84
CA LEU A 82 17.45 6.71 4.10
C LEU A 82 17.00 5.71 5.17
N ARG A 83 16.38 6.18 6.25
CA ARG A 83 15.79 5.29 7.28
C ARG A 83 14.65 4.46 6.73
N ALA A 84 13.76 5.05 5.93
CA ALA A 84 12.67 4.33 5.29
C ALA A 84 13.21 3.19 4.43
N ARG A 85 14.18 3.48 3.56
CA ARG A 85 14.85 2.49 2.74
C ARG A 85 15.46 1.37 3.59
N SER A 86 16.23 1.71 4.62
CA SER A 86 16.86 0.71 5.51
C SER A 86 15.82 -0.22 6.17
N ILE A 87 14.66 0.29 6.54
CA ILE A 87 13.59 -0.53 7.14
C ILE A 87 12.99 -1.46 6.08
N VAL A 88 12.67 -0.95 4.89
CA VAL A 88 12.13 -1.76 3.79
C VAL A 88 13.14 -2.85 3.40
N ASP A 89 14.42 -2.51 3.22
CA ASP A 89 15.49 -3.45 2.86
C ASP A 89 15.62 -4.58 3.90
N LYS A 90 15.63 -4.24 5.21
CA LYS A 90 15.68 -5.24 6.28
C LYS A 90 14.49 -6.19 6.28
N LEU A 91 13.29 -5.67 6.07
CA LEU A 91 12.07 -6.46 6.04
C LEU A 91 11.99 -7.34 4.79
N THR A 92 12.50 -6.85 3.66
CA THR A 92 12.58 -7.60 2.40
C THR A 92 13.55 -8.78 2.51
N ILE A 93 14.70 -8.61 3.18
CA ILE A 93 15.66 -9.69 3.44
C ILE A 93 15.02 -10.81 4.29
N LEU A 94 14.23 -10.45 5.31
CA LEU A 94 13.53 -11.41 6.16
C LEU A 94 12.45 -12.22 5.42
N ASN A 95 12.02 -11.77 4.25
CA ASN A 95 10.97 -12.39 3.47
C ASN A 95 11.50 -13.25 2.29
N LYS A 96 12.83 -13.37 2.11
CA LYS A 96 13.42 -14.28 1.12
C LYS A 96 13.33 -15.72 1.63
N GLU A 97 12.55 -16.54 0.95
CA GLU A 97 12.47 -17.96 1.28
C GLU A 97 13.75 -18.68 0.84
N PRO A 98 14.32 -19.54 1.71
CA PRO A 98 15.47 -20.36 1.35
C PRO A 98 15.04 -21.39 0.30
N VAL A 99 15.98 -21.75 -0.57
CA VAL A 99 15.80 -22.75 -1.64
C VAL A 99 16.64 -23.97 -1.31
N THR A 100 16.08 -25.16 -1.53
CA THR A 100 16.80 -26.40 -1.37
C THR A 100 17.60 -26.73 -2.62
N VAL A 101 18.90 -26.89 -2.47
CA VAL A 101 19.82 -27.36 -3.53
C VAL A 101 20.50 -28.65 -3.12
N ILE A 102 20.88 -29.45 -4.13
CA ILE A 102 21.69 -30.67 -3.91
C ILE A 102 23.13 -30.35 -4.27
N ARG A 103 24.04 -30.42 -3.28
CA ARG A 103 25.50 -30.24 -3.43
C ARG A 103 26.23 -31.35 -2.70
N ASP A 104 27.26 -31.93 -3.31
CA ASP A 104 27.98 -33.10 -2.78
C ASP A 104 27.05 -34.23 -2.30
N GLY A 105 25.94 -34.49 -3.02
CA GLY A 105 24.93 -35.48 -2.68
C GLY A 105 24.07 -35.17 -1.47
N LYS A 106 24.14 -33.96 -0.91
CA LYS A 106 23.38 -33.50 0.25
C LYS A 106 22.42 -32.38 -0.08
N GLU A 107 21.24 -32.41 0.52
CA GLU A 107 20.32 -31.28 0.47
C GLU A 107 20.81 -30.15 1.39
N VAL A 108 20.98 -28.96 0.81
CA VAL A 108 21.45 -27.75 1.51
C VAL A 108 20.44 -26.63 1.26
N LEU A 109 20.03 -25.95 2.34
CA LEU A 109 19.20 -24.74 2.24
C LEU A 109 20.09 -23.51 2.05
N ILE A 110 19.86 -22.80 0.95
CA ILE A 110 20.59 -21.56 0.60
C ILE A 110 19.63 -20.43 0.28
N THR A 111 20.12 -19.19 0.29
CA THR A 111 19.33 -18.09 -0.23
C THR A 111 19.33 -18.08 -1.77
N PRO A 112 18.27 -17.57 -2.43
CA PRO A 112 18.23 -17.52 -3.90
C PRO A 112 19.42 -16.82 -4.55
N ASP A 113 20.04 -15.84 -3.86
CA ASP A 113 21.21 -15.10 -4.35
C ASP A 113 22.50 -15.96 -4.36
N GLU A 114 22.51 -17.09 -3.61
CA GLU A 114 23.65 -18.00 -3.50
C GLU A 114 23.64 -19.14 -4.51
N ILE A 115 22.59 -19.21 -5.34
CA ILE A 115 22.48 -20.16 -6.45
C ILE A 115 23.57 -19.84 -7.48
N VAL A 116 24.20 -20.88 -8.03
CA VAL A 116 25.18 -20.74 -9.10
C VAL A 116 24.72 -21.54 -10.34
N PHE A 117 25.22 -21.15 -11.50
CA PHE A 117 24.98 -21.89 -12.74
C PHE A 117 25.29 -23.38 -12.57
N GLY A 118 24.39 -24.28 -12.99
CA GLY A 118 24.52 -25.73 -12.88
C GLY A 118 24.23 -26.30 -11.48
N ASP A 119 23.72 -25.54 -10.51
CA ASP A 119 23.19 -26.06 -9.26
C ASP A 119 21.98 -26.97 -9.52
N LEU A 120 21.80 -27.99 -8.71
CA LEU A 120 20.60 -28.84 -8.72
C LEU A 120 19.58 -28.31 -7.70
N LEU A 121 18.47 -27.76 -8.20
CA LEU A 121 17.36 -27.30 -7.40
C LEU A 121 16.42 -28.45 -7.10
N LYS A 122 16.02 -28.63 -5.85
CA LYS A 122 14.89 -29.49 -5.46
C LYS A 122 13.67 -28.59 -5.30
N LEU A 123 12.68 -28.78 -6.17
CA LEU A 123 11.47 -27.95 -6.24
C LEU A 123 10.24 -28.81 -5.94
N ALA A 124 9.37 -28.32 -5.07
CA ALA A 124 8.13 -28.96 -4.63
C ALA A 124 6.93 -28.01 -4.76
N THR A 125 5.73 -28.52 -4.59
CA THR A 125 4.48 -27.76 -4.63
C THR A 125 4.53 -26.53 -3.71
N GLY A 126 4.24 -25.34 -4.27
CA GLY A 126 4.29 -24.05 -3.58
C GLY A 126 5.58 -23.27 -3.79
N ASP A 127 6.66 -23.92 -4.26
CA ASP A 127 7.95 -23.26 -4.48
C ASP A 127 7.90 -22.37 -5.71
N GLN A 128 8.64 -21.26 -5.64
CA GLN A 128 8.98 -20.47 -6.80
C GLN A 128 10.25 -20.99 -7.45
N VAL A 129 10.28 -21.05 -8.77
CA VAL A 129 11.49 -21.33 -9.56
C VAL A 129 12.43 -20.11 -9.48
N PRO A 130 13.56 -20.20 -8.76
CA PRO A 130 14.40 -19.03 -8.47
C PRO A 130 15.32 -18.62 -9.62
N SER A 131 15.62 -19.56 -10.52
CA SER A 131 16.44 -19.37 -11.72
C SER A 131 15.94 -20.26 -12.84
N ASP A 132 16.17 -19.88 -14.10
CA ASP A 132 15.84 -20.72 -15.23
C ASP A 132 16.60 -22.05 -15.10
N ALA A 133 15.88 -23.16 -15.27
CA ALA A 133 16.42 -24.50 -15.02
C ALA A 133 15.81 -25.55 -15.96
N ILE A 134 16.47 -26.70 -16.07
CA ILE A 134 16.00 -27.86 -16.85
C ILE A 134 15.68 -29.02 -15.91
N VAL A 135 14.49 -29.61 -16.01
CA VAL A 135 14.08 -30.76 -15.23
C VAL A 135 14.96 -31.97 -15.55
N LYS A 136 15.65 -32.53 -14.55
CA LYS A 136 16.48 -33.73 -14.67
C LYS A 136 15.78 -34.97 -14.13
N GLN A 137 14.96 -34.84 -13.10
CA GLN A 137 14.23 -35.94 -12.47
C GLN A 137 12.88 -35.44 -11.95
N GLY A 138 11.87 -36.31 -11.99
CA GLY A 138 10.52 -35.98 -11.51
C GLY A 138 9.66 -35.28 -12.55
N MET A 139 8.58 -34.67 -12.08
CA MET A 139 7.63 -33.93 -12.93
C MET A 139 6.81 -32.99 -12.07
N ILE A 140 6.59 -31.79 -12.59
CA ILE A 140 5.75 -30.76 -11.95
C ILE A 140 4.73 -30.20 -12.93
N GLU A 141 3.67 -29.61 -12.41
CA GLU A 141 2.82 -28.66 -13.13
C GLU A 141 3.24 -27.24 -12.71
N ALA A 142 3.73 -26.47 -13.67
CA ALA A 142 4.17 -25.08 -13.43
C ALA A 142 3.07 -24.07 -13.78
N ASN A 143 2.91 -23.07 -12.95
CA ASN A 143 2.09 -21.90 -13.22
C ASN A 143 2.99 -20.77 -13.71
N GLU A 144 2.87 -20.43 -14.99
CA GLU A 144 3.63 -19.36 -15.65
C GLU A 144 2.82 -18.07 -15.83
N ALA A 145 1.65 -17.94 -15.17
CA ALA A 145 0.72 -16.82 -15.35
C ALA A 145 1.34 -15.44 -15.06
N LEU A 146 2.33 -15.38 -14.17
CA LEU A 146 3.06 -14.14 -13.89
C LEU A 146 3.93 -13.67 -15.05
N LEU A 147 4.39 -14.61 -15.88
CA LEU A 147 5.33 -14.38 -16.95
C LEU A 147 4.60 -14.21 -18.29
N THR A 148 3.64 -15.09 -18.57
CA THR A 148 2.92 -15.16 -19.84
C THR A 148 1.56 -14.47 -19.82
N GLY A 149 0.98 -14.29 -18.65
CA GLY A 149 -0.40 -13.80 -18.46
C GLY A 149 -1.48 -14.89 -18.63
N GLU A 150 -1.09 -16.11 -19.00
CA GLU A 150 -2.00 -17.26 -19.15
C GLU A 150 -2.05 -18.06 -17.85
N SER A 151 -3.25 -18.44 -17.42
CA SER A 151 -3.48 -19.11 -16.14
C SER A 151 -3.44 -20.64 -16.19
N ASP A 152 -3.20 -21.20 -17.38
CA ASP A 152 -3.19 -22.66 -17.57
C ASP A 152 -1.92 -23.27 -16.97
N LEU A 153 -2.09 -24.43 -16.31
CA LEU A 153 -0.96 -25.16 -15.75
C LEU A 153 -0.23 -25.93 -16.86
N ILE A 154 1.08 -25.82 -16.88
CA ILE A 154 1.93 -26.46 -17.89
C ILE A 154 2.67 -27.63 -17.25
N ALA A 155 2.43 -28.85 -17.73
CA ALA A 155 3.15 -30.02 -17.28
C ALA A 155 4.61 -29.99 -17.76
N LYS A 156 5.58 -29.96 -16.84
CA LYS A 156 7.02 -29.97 -17.09
C LYS A 156 7.58 -31.35 -16.72
N ARG A 157 7.99 -32.09 -17.74
CA ARG A 157 8.61 -33.41 -17.63
C ARG A 157 10.14 -33.31 -17.77
N ILE A 158 10.83 -34.43 -17.65
CA ILE A 158 12.30 -34.49 -17.86
C ILE A 158 12.68 -33.80 -19.16
N ASN A 159 13.75 -32.99 -19.11
CA ASN A 159 14.26 -32.10 -20.16
C ASN A 159 13.34 -30.91 -20.52
N ALA A 160 12.27 -30.63 -19.76
CA ALA A 160 11.50 -29.41 -19.93
C ALA A 160 12.18 -28.23 -19.24
N HIS A 161 12.13 -27.05 -19.87
CA HIS A 161 12.64 -25.80 -19.31
C HIS A 161 11.65 -25.25 -18.29
N LEU A 162 12.17 -24.81 -17.15
CA LEU A 162 11.50 -24.06 -16.11
C LEU A 162 11.94 -22.61 -16.19
N LEU A 163 10.98 -21.71 -16.23
CA LEU A 163 11.25 -20.28 -16.27
C LEU A 163 11.34 -19.72 -14.85
N SER A 164 12.38 -18.97 -14.57
CA SER A 164 12.49 -18.22 -13.30
C SER A 164 11.27 -17.32 -13.09
N GLY A 165 10.77 -17.28 -11.84
CA GLY A 165 9.55 -16.55 -11.52
C GLY A 165 8.25 -17.32 -11.76
N SER A 166 8.28 -18.51 -12.37
CA SER A 166 7.13 -19.44 -12.38
C SER A 166 6.99 -20.15 -11.03
N PHE A 167 5.86 -20.84 -10.82
CA PHE A 167 5.55 -21.51 -9.55
C PHE A 167 5.18 -22.97 -9.77
N VAL A 168 5.61 -23.80 -8.83
CA VAL A 168 5.23 -25.20 -8.82
C VAL A 168 3.81 -25.32 -8.24
N ALA A 169 2.84 -25.58 -9.11
CA ALA A 169 1.44 -25.76 -8.70
C ALA A 169 1.17 -27.16 -8.13
N SER A 170 1.86 -28.18 -8.65
CA SER A 170 1.79 -29.56 -8.15
C SER A 170 3.01 -30.38 -8.55
N GLY A 171 3.35 -31.41 -7.78
CA GLY A 171 4.44 -32.35 -8.04
C GLY A 171 5.77 -31.94 -7.39
N GLU A 172 6.81 -32.72 -7.68
CA GLU A 172 8.19 -32.51 -7.23
C GLU A 172 9.15 -32.83 -8.35
N CYS A 173 10.23 -32.04 -8.47
CA CYS A 173 11.30 -32.31 -9.43
C CYS A 173 12.67 -31.88 -8.91
N ILE A 174 13.73 -32.46 -9.53
CA ILE A 174 15.09 -31.95 -9.44
C ILE A 174 15.42 -31.32 -10.79
N ALA A 175 15.84 -30.05 -10.79
CA ALA A 175 16.14 -29.28 -11.97
C ALA A 175 17.54 -28.66 -11.90
N GLU A 176 18.28 -28.67 -13.00
CA GLU A 176 19.61 -28.06 -13.12
C GLU A 176 19.49 -26.62 -13.61
N VAL A 177 20.14 -25.69 -12.91
CA VAL A 177 20.13 -24.25 -13.22
C VAL A 177 20.84 -23.99 -14.55
N GLU A 178 20.13 -23.38 -15.51
CA GLU A 178 20.60 -23.06 -16.86
C GLU A 178 21.03 -21.58 -17.01
N HIS A 179 20.34 -20.66 -16.31
CA HIS A 179 20.67 -19.23 -16.30
C HIS A 179 20.67 -18.70 -14.87
N VAL A 180 21.48 -17.66 -14.64
CA VAL A 180 21.58 -16.97 -13.33
C VAL A 180 21.61 -15.46 -13.53
N GLY A 181 21.20 -14.72 -12.51
CA GLY A 181 21.33 -13.26 -12.45
C GLY A 181 20.54 -12.53 -13.55
N ALA A 182 21.24 -11.72 -14.35
CA ALA A 182 20.63 -10.90 -15.42
C ALA A 182 20.09 -11.75 -16.59
N GLU A 183 20.56 -12.98 -16.73
CA GLU A 183 20.16 -13.86 -17.84
C GLU A 183 18.86 -14.61 -17.58
N ASN A 184 18.39 -14.65 -16.36
CA ASN A 184 17.09 -15.22 -16.01
C ASN A 184 15.94 -14.57 -16.74
N TYR A 185 14.97 -15.37 -17.18
CA TYR A 185 13.76 -14.91 -17.87
C TYR A 185 13.00 -13.84 -17.10
N SER A 186 12.76 -14.08 -15.80
CA SER A 186 12.10 -13.10 -14.92
C SER A 186 12.87 -11.79 -14.81
N THR A 187 14.20 -11.85 -14.78
CA THR A 187 15.06 -10.65 -14.71
C THR A 187 15.02 -9.87 -16.00
N LYS A 188 15.12 -10.56 -17.17
CA LYS A 188 14.98 -9.94 -18.51
C LYS A 188 13.62 -9.25 -18.64
N LEU A 189 12.55 -9.95 -18.27
CA LEU A 189 11.20 -9.40 -18.29
C LEU A 189 11.05 -8.18 -17.39
N ALA A 190 11.66 -8.21 -16.19
CA ALA A 190 11.63 -7.09 -15.23
C ALA A 190 12.45 -5.89 -15.72
N ILE A 191 13.56 -6.11 -16.42
CA ILE A 191 14.36 -5.05 -17.07
C ILE A 191 13.57 -4.41 -18.21
N GLU A 192 12.92 -5.20 -19.07
CA GLU A 192 12.08 -4.73 -20.16
C GLU A 192 10.81 -4.04 -19.63
N ALA A 193 10.20 -4.62 -18.60
CA ALA A 193 9.03 -4.08 -17.93
C ALA A 193 9.33 -2.93 -16.97
N LYS A 194 10.44 -2.21 -17.09
CA LYS A 194 10.76 -0.98 -16.33
C LYS A 194 9.67 0.11 -16.38
N VAL A 195 8.52 -0.23 -16.92
CA VAL A 195 7.26 0.50 -16.72
C VAL A 195 6.74 0.15 -15.33
N HIS A 196 7.23 0.86 -14.33
CA HIS A 196 6.64 0.86 -13.00
C HIS A 196 5.14 1.05 -13.14
N LYS A 197 4.33 0.14 -12.56
CA LYS A 197 2.91 0.40 -12.34
C LYS A 197 2.84 1.77 -11.64
N PRO A 198 2.23 2.80 -12.25
CA PRO A 198 2.29 4.14 -11.67
C PRO A 198 1.64 4.09 -10.31
N ILE A 199 2.43 4.41 -9.27
CA ILE A 199 1.95 4.47 -7.89
C ILE A 199 0.74 5.42 -7.85
N ASN A 200 -0.44 4.90 -7.54
CA ASN A 200 -1.68 5.66 -7.53
C ASN A 200 -1.88 6.43 -6.22
N SER A 201 -0.87 7.21 -5.79
CA SER A 201 -0.94 8.05 -4.60
C SER A 201 -1.54 9.41 -4.93
N GLN A 202 -2.60 9.79 -4.21
CA GLN A 202 -3.20 11.13 -4.31
C GLN A 202 -2.27 12.20 -3.73
N LEU A 203 -1.52 11.87 -2.66
CA LEU A 203 -0.52 12.76 -2.07
C LEU A 203 0.59 13.07 -3.05
N LEU A 204 1.15 12.06 -3.73
CA LEU A 204 2.16 12.26 -4.78
C LEU A 204 1.62 13.06 -5.97
N LYS A 205 0.40 12.77 -6.41
CA LYS A 205 -0.25 13.54 -7.49
C LYS A 205 -0.42 15.00 -7.09
N ALA A 206 -0.85 15.27 -5.86
CA ALA A 206 -0.98 16.62 -5.32
C ALA A 206 0.37 17.34 -5.31
N MET A 207 1.42 16.67 -4.84
CA MET A 207 2.77 17.23 -4.80
C MET A 207 3.32 17.56 -6.19
N ARG A 208 3.13 16.66 -7.16
CA ARG A 208 3.50 16.93 -8.56
C ARG A 208 2.72 18.10 -9.14
N THR A 209 1.45 18.27 -8.74
CA THR A 209 0.62 19.40 -9.18
C THR A 209 1.12 20.70 -8.57
N VAL A 210 1.43 20.73 -7.28
CA VAL A 210 2.01 21.90 -6.60
C VAL A 210 3.38 22.24 -7.20
N SER A 211 4.24 21.25 -7.46
CA SER A 211 5.54 21.49 -8.11
C SER A 211 5.39 22.08 -9.52
N ARG A 212 4.43 21.59 -10.32
CA ARG A 212 4.13 22.15 -11.64
C ARG A 212 3.58 23.59 -11.56
N PHE A 213 2.72 23.88 -10.59
CA PHE A 213 2.24 25.22 -10.31
C PHE A 213 3.41 26.14 -9.96
N THR A 214 4.31 25.70 -9.07
CA THR A 214 5.51 26.45 -8.69
C THR A 214 6.36 26.80 -9.91
N SER A 215 6.69 25.82 -10.76
CA SER A 215 7.58 26.04 -11.91
C SER A 215 6.95 26.92 -13.00
N ARG A 216 5.65 26.77 -13.25
CA ARG A 216 4.97 27.41 -14.39
C ARG A 216 4.35 28.76 -14.06
N ILE A 217 4.04 29.01 -12.80
CA ILE A 217 3.32 30.22 -12.36
C ILE A 217 4.14 31.01 -11.36
N VAL A 218 4.60 30.43 -10.26
CA VAL A 218 5.24 31.16 -9.17
C VAL A 218 6.57 31.79 -9.61
N VAL A 219 7.41 31.01 -10.30
CA VAL A 219 8.72 31.54 -10.77
C VAL A 219 8.56 32.64 -11.79
N PRO A 220 7.77 32.51 -12.88
CA PRO A 220 7.53 33.63 -13.79
C PRO A 220 6.91 34.87 -13.12
N MET A 221 5.95 34.67 -12.21
CA MET A 221 5.37 35.80 -11.46
C MET A 221 6.40 36.53 -10.62
N GLY A 222 7.31 35.81 -9.96
CA GLY A 222 8.41 36.44 -9.21
C GLY A 222 9.32 37.28 -10.07
N ILE A 223 9.63 36.84 -11.29
CA ILE A 223 10.43 37.59 -12.26
C ILE A 223 9.66 38.83 -12.72
N ILE A 224 8.37 38.68 -13.04
CA ILE A 224 7.52 39.79 -13.46
C ILE A 224 7.46 40.84 -12.36
N LEU A 225 7.24 40.47 -11.10
CA LEU A 225 7.23 41.39 -9.95
C LEU A 225 8.56 42.14 -9.78
N LEU A 226 9.69 41.44 -9.98
CA LEU A 226 11.01 42.05 -9.90
C LEU A 226 11.19 43.11 -10.98
N ILE A 227 10.86 42.79 -12.23
CA ILE A 227 10.92 43.72 -13.36
C ILE A 227 9.98 44.90 -13.13
N GLU A 228 8.76 44.64 -12.73
CA GLU A 228 7.74 45.61 -12.40
C GLU A 228 8.22 46.60 -11.32
N SER A 229 8.77 46.05 -10.21
CA SER A 229 9.26 46.89 -9.10
C SER A 229 10.44 47.78 -9.52
N LEU A 230 11.37 47.23 -10.31
CA LEU A 230 12.56 47.98 -10.75
C LEU A 230 12.24 49.02 -11.85
N VAL A 231 11.44 48.60 -12.85
CA VAL A 231 11.27 49.42 -14.07
C VAL A 231 10.06 50.36 -13.98
N ILE A 232 8.94 49.88 -13.46
CA ILE A 232 7.68 50.60 -13.48
C ILE A 232 7.48 51.41 -12.18
N LYS A 233 7.73 50.77 -11.03
CA LYS A 233 7.52 51.38 -9.72
C LYS A 233 8.71 52.24 -9.27
N GLY A 234 9.87 52.11 -9.90
CA GLY A 234 11.07 52.89 -9.55
C GLY A 234 11.59 52.67 -8.14
N VAL A 235 11.26 51.50 -7.56
CA VAL A 235 11.67 51.15 -6.20
C VAL A 235 13.16 50.80 -6.17
N GLY A 236 13.84 51.10 -5.07
CA GLY A 236 15.27 50.78 -4.91
C GLY A 236 15.56 49.26 -5.12
N THR A 237 16.71 48.94 -5.70
CA THR A 237 17.07 47.55 -6.07
C THR A 237 16.93 46.56 -4.90
N GLN A 238 17.36 46.98 -3.69
CA GLN A 238 17.26 46.15 -2.50
C GLN A 238 15.79 45.84 -2.15
N GLU A 239 14.95 46.85 -2.13
CA GLU A 239 13.52 46.72 -1.80
C GLU A 239 12.78 45.88 -2.85
N ALA A 240 13.05 46.09 -4.14
CA ALA A 240 12.49 45.31 -5.23
C ALA A 240 12.83 43.81 -5.12
N VAL A 241 14.10 43.48 -4.84
CA VAL A 241 14.53 42.12 -4.67
C VAL A 241 13.91 41.49 -3.41
N VAL A 242 13.88 42.20 -2.29
CA VAL A 242 13.29 41.72 -1.02
C VAL A 242 11.81 41.44 -1.17
N SER A 243 11.04 42.36 -1.77
CA SER A 243 9.61 42.23 -1.99
C SER A 243 9.29 41.04 -2.92
N SER A 244 9.95 40.98 -4.09
CA SER A 244 9.75 39.91 -5.06
C SER A 244 10.16 38.51 -4.50
N ALA A 245 11.29 38.46 -3.79
CA ALA A 245 11.73 37.24 -3.09
C ALA A 245 10.71 36.78 -2.05
N SER A 246 10.19 37.70 -1.24
CA SER A 246 9.19 37.42 -0.21
C SER A 246 7.88 36.91 -0.78
N ALA A 247 7.44 37.51 -1.88
CA ALA A 247 6.24 37.07 -2.61
C ALA A 247 6.39 35.64 -3.11
N VAL A 248 7.51 35.28 -3.74
CA VAL A 248 7.79 33.91 -4.19
C VAL A 248 7.86 32.96 -3.01
N LEU A 249 8.59 33.32 -1.93
CA LEU A 249 8.70 32.50 -0.73
C LEU A 249 7.35 32.26 -0.05
N GLY A 250 6.45 33.27 -0.07
CA GLY A 250 5.08 33.13 0.44
C GLY A 250 4.22 32.15 -0.36
N MET A 251 4.40 32.08 -1.67
CA MET A 251 3.65 31.16 -2.52
C MET A 251 4.13 29.70 -2.45
N LEU A 252 5.28 29.40 -1.83
CA LEU A 252 5.85 28.07 -1.74
C LEU A 252 5.43 27.35 -0.43
N PRO A 253 4.77 26.18 -0.50
CA PRO A 253 4.43 25.41 0.69
C PRO A 253 5.66 24.63 1.23
N LYS A 254 6.55 25.36 1.92
CA LYS A 254 7.78 24.83 2.49
C LYS A 254 7.48 23.78 3.58
N GLY A 255 8.20 22.66 3.59
CA GLY A 255 8.10 21.65 4.66
C GLY A 255 6.95 20.64 4.50
N MET A 256 5.90 20.88 3.71
CA MET A 256 4.79 19.96 3.56
C MET A 256 5.23 18.58 3.03
N MET A 257 6.19 18.54 2.08
CA MET A 257 6.79 17.28 1.57
C MET A 257 7.43 16.44 2.67
N VAL A 258 8.26 17.10 3.49
CA VAL A 258 8.96 16.42 4.59
C VAL A 258 7.97 15.83 5.58
N LEU A 259 6.90 16.56 5.92
CA LEU A 259 5.87 16.09 6.84
C LEU A 259 5.06 14.91 6.28
N ILE A 260 4.78 14.88 4.97
CA ILE A 260 4.13 13.74 4.32
C ILE A 260 5.01 12.49 4.44
N VAL A 261 6.27 12.59 4.04
CA VAL A 261 7.22 11.47 4.10
C VAL A 261 7.44 11.01 5.54
N LEU A 262 7.63 11.95 6.47
CA LEU A 262 7.76 11.64 7.91
C LEU A 262 6.55 10.88 8.44
N SER A 263 5.33 11.30 8.11
CA SER A 263 4.11 10.65 8.58
C SER A 263 3.96 9.23 8.03
N LEU A 264 4.32 9.01 6.75
CA LEU A 264 4.31 7.68 6.13
C LEU A 264 5.35 6.76 6.78
N ILE A 265 6.56 7.27 7.07
CA ILE A 265 7.61 6.48 7.73
C ILE A 265 7.22 6.12 9.16
N LEU A 266 6.64 7.05 9.91
CA LEU A 266 6.12 6.75 11.25
C LEU A 266 5.05 5.65 11.22
N ALA A 267 4.18 5.66 10.20
CA ALA A 267 3.20 4.59 10.01
C ALA A 267 3.89 3.26 9.65
N LEU A 268 4.88 3.29 8.76
CA LEU A 268 5.67 2.11 8.38
C LEU A 268 6.37 1.47 9.59
N ILE A 269 7.01 2.28 10.46
CA ILE A 269 7.64 1.80 11.70
C ILE A 269 6.60 1.14 12.62
N LYS A 270 5.46 1.80 12.84
CA LYS A 270 4.39 1.25 13.69
C LYS A 270 3.77 -0.03 13.15
N LEU A 271 3.59 -0.11 11.83
CA LEU A 271 3.08 -1.32 11.17
C LEU A 271 4.10 -2.45 11.23
N GLY A 272 5.39 -2.16 11.03
CA GLY A 272 6.48 -3.13 11.18
C GLY A 272 6.55 -3.71 12.61
N GLN A 273 6.37 -2.89 13.65
CA GLN A 273 6.27 -3.35 15.04
C GLN A 273 5.06 -4.28 15.27
N LYS A 274 4.01 -4.15 14.47
CA LYS A 274 2.83 -5.02 14.44
C LYS A 274 2.95 -6.16 13.43
N LYS A 275 4.16 -6.46 12.97
CA LYS A 275 4.44 -7.54 12.03
C LYS A 275 3.67 -7.43 10.71
N VAL A 276 3.45 -6.21 10.25
CA VAL A 276 2.94 -5.91 8.92
C VAL A 276 4.08 -5.34 8.09
N LEU A 277 4.53 -6.11 7.10
CA LEU A 277 5.52 -5.68 6.12
C LEU A 277 4.83 -4.84 5.05
N VAL A 278 5.28 -3.61 4.90
CA VAL A 278 4.84 -2.72 3.83
C VAL A 278 5.93 -2.69 2.77
N GLN A 279 5.66 -3.21 1.58
CA GLN A 279 6.64 -3.23 0.49
C GLN A 279 6.70 -1.90 -0.26
N GLU A 280 5.57 -1.23 -0.38
CA GLU A 280 5.47 0.09 -1.02
C GLU A 280 4.92 1.12 -0.03
N MET A 281 5.70 2.14 0.31
CA MET A 281 5.34 3.15 1.33
C MET A 281 3.99 3.83 1.05
N TYR A 282 3.66 4.10 -0.21
CA TYR A 282 2.41 4.74 -0.60
C TYR A 282 1.18 3.82 -0.55
N SER A 283 1.36 2.52 -0.40
CA SER A 283 0.27 1.57 -0.18
C SER A 283 -0.47 1.84 1.14
N ILE A 284 0.23 2.44 2.12
CA ILE A 284 -0.40 2.93 3.37
C ILE A 284 -1.47 3.99 3.04
N GLU A 285 -1.16 4.92 2.13
CA GLU A 285 -2.14 5.92 1.71
C GLU A 285 -3.34 5.26 1.02
N THR A 286 -3.09 4.33 0.08
CA THR A 286 -4.16 3.63 -0.65
C THR A 286 -5.11 2.93 0.30
N MET A 287 -4.61 2.27 1.35
CA MET A 287 -5.45 1.62 2.38
C MET A 287 -6.43 2.58 3.06
N ALA A 288 -6.07 3.86 3.23
CA ALA A 288 -6.96 4.84 3.84
C ALA A 288 -8.23 5.10 3.02
N TYR A 289 -8.15 4.95 1.71
CA TYR A 289 -9.24 5.15 0.76
C TYR A 289 -10.00 3.87 0.41
N VAL A 290 -9.52 2.70 0.85
CA VAL A 290 -10.21 1.43 0.58
C VAL A 290 -11.64 1.50 1.08
N ASP A 291 -12.57 1.29 0.16
CA ASP A 291 -14.01 1.20 0.41
C ASP A 291 -14.56 -0.21 0.22
N THR A 292 -13.82 -1.07 -0.51
CA THR A 292 -14.20 -2.46 -0.77
C THR A 292 -13.02 -3.38 -0.48
N LEU A 293 -13.24 -4.40 0.36
CA LEU A 293 -12.24 -5.42 0.70
C LEU A 293 -12.73 -6.79 0.24
N CYS A 294 -12.05 -7.34 -0.73
CA CYS A 294 -12.24 -8.69 -1.21
C CYS A 294 -11.35 -9.65 -0.39
N LEU A 295 -12.00 -10.56 0.32
CA LEU A 295 -11.34 -11.52 1.19
C LEU A 295 -11.34 -12.90 0.51
N ASP A 296 -10.16 -13.50 0.34
CA ASP A 296 -10.12 -14.94 0.14
C ASP A 296 -10.54 -15.66 1.42
N LYS A 297 -11.12 -16.84 1.30
CA LYS A 297 -11.58 -17.62 2.46
C LYS A 297 -10.40 -18.33 3.14
N THR A 298 -9.67 -19.15 2.35
CA THR A 298 -8.63 -20.05 2.82
C THR A 298 -7.39 -19.28 3.23
N GLY A 299 -6.73 -19.66 4.33
CA GLY A 299 -5.53 -18.97 4.81
C GLY A 299 -5.75 -17.52 5.28
N THR A 300 -6.88 -16.87 4.94
CA THR A 300 -7.24 -15.51 5.35
C THR A 300 -8.24 -15.52 6.50
N ILE A 301 -9.51 -15.84 6.23
CA ILE A 301 -10.58 -15.93 7.26
C ILE A 301 -10.35 -17.15 8.15
N THR A 302 -9.83 -18.21 7.55
CA THR A 302 -9.46 -19.45 8.20
C THR A 302 -7.95 -19.53 8.42
N GLU A 303 -7.49 -20.49 9.22
CA GLU A 303 -6.06 -20.64 9.54
C GLU A 303 -5.23 -21.20 8.38
N GLY A 304 -5.87 -21.76 7.34
CA GLY A 304 -5.21 -22.48 6.24
C GLY A 304 -4.60 -23.82 6.64
N LYS A 305 -4.79 -24.22 7.91
CA LYS A 305 -4.32 -25.49 8.47
C LYS A 305 -5.48 -26.45 8.57
N MET A 306 -5.61 -27.31 7.56
CA MET A 306 -6.65 -28.34 7.56
C MET A 306 -6.54 -29.28 8.75
N LYS A 307 -7.67 -29.73 9.28
CA LYS A 307 -7.77 -30.78 10.30
C LYS A 307 -8.82 -31.80 9.90
N VAL A 308 -8.52 -33.07 10.02
CA VAL A 308 -9.53 -34.14 9.89
C VAL A 308 -10.44 -34.03 11.11
N ARG A 309 -11.72 -33.84 10.87
CA ARG A 309 -12.72 -33.81 11.93
C ARG A 309 -13.36 -35.15 12.18
N ASP A 310 -13.72 -35.83 11.11
CA ASP A 310 -14.39 -37.13 11.15
C ASP A 310 -14.20 -37.87 9.84
N PHE A 311 -14.41 -39.17 9.84
CA PHE A 311 -14.47 -39.99 8.64
C PHE A 311 -15.55 -41.08 8.75
N LYS A 312 -16.12 -41.44 7.63
CA LYS A 312 -17.12 -42.50 7.55
C LYS A 312 -16.72 -43.49 6.46
N ILE A 313 -16.60 -44.76 6.84
CA ILE A 313 -16.35 -45.87 5.88
C ILE A 313 -17.65 -46.14 5.13
N LEU A 314 -17.55 -46.19 3.81
CA LEU A 314 -18.62 -46.50 2.88
C LEU A 314 -18.42 -47.94 2.38
N GLY A 315 -19.52 -48.68 2.24
CA GLY A 315 -19.44 -50.08 1.80
C GLY A 315 -18.94 -51.09 2.88
N PHE A 316 -18.52 -52.29 2.44
CA PHE A 316 -18.20 -53.42 3.32
C PHE A 316 -16.73 -53.54 3.76
N HIS A 317 -16.04 -52.42 3.91
CA HIS A 317 -14.63 -52.44 4.33
C HIS A 317 -14.48 -52.39 5.87
N SER A 318 -13.62 -53.25 6.43
CA SER A 318 -13.27 -53.15 7.84
C SER A 318 -12.36 -51.94 8.09
N LYS A 319 -12.44 -51.38 9.30
CA LYS A 319 -11.60 -50.23 9.71
C LYS A 319 -10.11 -50.48 9.52
N ARG A 320 -9.64 -51.70 9.82
CA ARG A 320 -8.24 -52.12 9.62
C ARG A 320 -7.84 -52.10 8.14
N LYS A 321 -8.69 -52.61 7.27
CA LYS A 321 -8.44 -52.59 5.81
C LYS A 321 -8.43 -51.20 5.27
N PHE A 322 -9.36 -50.33 5.69
CA PHE A 322 -9.40 -48.90 5.33
C PHE A 322 -8.08 -48.21 5.74
N LEU A 323 -7.65 -48.35 7.00
CA LEU A 323 -6.42 -47.71 7.49
C LEU A 323 -5.18 -48.15 6.71
N LYS A 324 -5.09 -49.48 6.34
CA LYS A 324 -3.99 -49.99 5.52
C LYS A 324 -4.01 -49.40 4.10
N LEU A 325 -5.18 -49.30 3.47
CA LEU A 325 -5.33 -48.66 2.14
C LEU A 325 -4.99 -47.17 2.18
N MET A 326 -5.48 -46.47 3.20
CA MET A 326 -5.19 -45.04 3.39
C MET A 326 -3.71 -44.81 3.66
N GLY A 327 -3.09 -45.59 4.54
CA GLY A 327 -1.64 -45.52 4.80
C GLY A 327 -0.81 -45.78 3.55
N SER A 328 -1.23 -46.77 2.71
CA SER A 328 -0.58 -47.00 1.42
C SER A 328 -0.68 -45.82 0.49
N TYR A 329 -1.86 -45.21 0.36
CA TYR A 329 -2.06 -44.02 -0.46
C TYR A 329 -1.19 -42.86 0.02
N LEU A 330 -1.18 -42.59 1.34
CA LEU A 330 -0.43 -41.48 1.95
C LEU A 330 1.10 -41.70 1.83
N HIS A 331 1.57 -42.95 1.91
CA HIS A 331 3.01 -43.26 1.77
C HIS A 331 3.55 -42.95 0.35
N TYR A 332 2.74 -43.20 -0.69
CA TYR A 332 3.15 -42.98 -2.09
C TYR A 332 2.75 -41.62 -2.69
N ASN A 333 1.92 -40.87 -1.99
CA ASN A 333 1.57 -39.47 -2.36
C ASN A 333 2.17 -38.52 -1.34
N ASP A 334 3.47 -38.24 -1.49
CA ASP A 334 4.20 -37.29 -0.66
C ASP A 334 3.95 -35.85 -1.18
N ASP A 335 2.78 -35.32 -0.84
CA ASP A 335 2.35 -33.94 -1.15
C ASP A 335 2.36 -33.13 0.15
N ASN A 336 3.14 -32.04 0.17
CA ASN A 336 3.26 -31.15 1.33
C ASN A 336 2.04 -30.24 1.56
N SER A 337 0.91 -30.46 0.85
CA SER A 337 -0.30 -29.68 1.05
C SER A 337 -0.85 -29.82 2.47
N SER A 338 -1.48 -28.74 2.98
CA SER A 338 -2.12 -28.72 4.31
C SER A 338 -3.18 -29.81 4.47
N THR A 339 -3.82 -30.22 3.38
CA THR A 339 -4.77 -31.33 3.33
C THR A 339 -4.07 -32.67 3.57
N MET A 340 -2.96 -32.92 2.87
CA MET A 340 -2.21 -34.16 3.00
C MET A 340 -1.56 -34.29 4.37
N GLN A 341 -0.97 -33.20 4.88
CA GLN A 341 -0.44 -33.18 6.26
C GLN A 341 -1.51 -33.48 7.31
N ALA A 342 -2.73 -32.97 7.14
CA ALA A 342 -3.85 -33.26 8.03
C ALA A 342 -4.22 -34.76 8.00
N LEU A 343 -4.21 -35.39 6.83
CA LEU A 343 -4.51 -36.81 6.64
C LEU A 343 -3.39 -37.69 7.24
N VAL A 344 -2.13 -37.39 6.96
CA VAL A 344 -0.97 -38.10 7.53
C VAL A 344 -0.98 -38.02 9.06
N ASN A 345 -1.19 -36.85 9.63
CA ASN A 345 -1.26 -36.65 11.09
C ASN A 345 -2.40 -37.39 11.75
N TYR A 346 -3.52 -37.60 11.04
CA TYR A 346 -4.69 -38.26 11.61
C TYR A 346 -4.68 -39.78 11.42
N PHE A 347 -4.28 -40.26 10.23
CA PHE A 347 -4.37 -41.68 9.87
C PHE A 347 -3.08 -42.46 10.11
N ASN A 348 -1.98 -41.85 10.44
CA ASN A 348 -0.66 -42.39 10.79
C ASN A 348 -0.58 -43.93 10.82
N SER A 349 -0.44 -44.59 9.65
CA SER A 349 -0.42 -46.04 9.52
C SER A 349 0.94 -46.50 9.03
N ASN A 350 1.56 -47.42 9.81
CA ASN A 350 2.85 -48.03 9.43
C ASN A 350 2.68 -49.25 8.48
N GLU A 351 1.43 -49.69 8.23
CA GLU A 351 1.16 -50.79 7.30
C GLU A 351 0.83 -50.22 5.91
N HIS A 352 1.59 -50.58 4.90
CA HIS A 352 1.35 -50.16 3.52
C HIS A 352 1.58 -51.30 2.52
N TYR A 353 0.96 -51.20 1.34
CA TYR A 353 1.21 -52.05 0.19
C TYR A 353 2.28 -51.39 -0.70
N GLU A 354 3.06 -52.21 -1.42
CA GLU A 354 3.99 -51.67 -2.43
C GLU A 354 3.22 -51.11 -3.64
N GLY A 355 3.55 -49.90 -4.02
CA GLY A 355 2.98 -49.20 -5.17
C GLY A 355 4.01 -48.92 -6.26
N SER A 356 3.56 -48.71 -7.47
CA SER A 356 4.45 -48.54 -8.61
C SER A 356 4.35 -47.17 -9.34
N ARG A 357 3.25 -46.44 -9.15
CA ARG A 357 2.98 -45.19 -9.87
C ARG A 357 2.07 -44.27 -9.08
N ASN A 358 2.36 -42.98 -9.10
CA ASN A 358 1.47 -41.97 -8.54
C ASN A 358 1.06 -40.90 -9.54
N VAL A 359 -0.12 -40.32 -9.33
CA VAL A 359 -0.60 -39.10 -9.96
C VAL A 359 -0.82 -38.10 -8.84
N PRO A 360 0.05 -37.06 -8.70
CA PRO A 360 -0.05 -36.13 -7.60
C PRO A 360 -1.39 -35.37 -7.64
N PHE A 361 -1.84 -34.91 -6.48
CA PHE A 361 -3.05 -34.06 -6.42
C PHE A 361 -2.84 -32.75 -7.18
N SER A 362 -3.86 -32.30 -7.91
CA SER A 362 -3.87 -30.99 -8.57
C SER A 362 -5.11 -30.22 -8.17
N SER A 363 -4.96 -28.91 -7.92
CA SER A 363 -6.07 -28.00 -7.59
C SER A 363 -7.06 -27.84 -8.73
N GLU A 364 -6.65 -28.09 -9.96
CA GLU A 364 -7.50 -28.08 -11.16
C GLU A 364 -8.29 -29.36 -11.30
N ARG A 365 -7.63 -30.51 -11.26
CA ARG A 365 -8.28 -31.84 -11.32
C ARG A 365 -9.10 -32.14 -10.08
N LYS A 366 -8.68 -31.63 -8.91
CA LYS A 366 -9.27 -31.86 -7.58
C LYS A 366 -9.23 -33.32 -7.12
N TRP A 367 -8.31 -34.10 -7.65
CA TRP A 367 -8.03 -35.46 -7.22
C TRP A 367 -6.55 -35.81 -7.45
N GLY A 368 -6.07 -36.83 -6.69
CA GLY A 368 -4.80 -37.49 -6.86
C GLY A 368 -4.98 -39.02 -6.72
N ALA A 369 -4.06 -39.81 -7.26
CA ALA A 369 -4.17 -41.26 -7.29
C ALA A 369 -2.82 -41.96 -7.09
N ALA A 370 -2.85 -43.20 -6.57
CA ALA A 370 -1.68 -44.08 -6.49
C ALA A 370 -2.07 -45.48 -6.96
N TYR A 371 -1.26 -46.07 -7.86
CA TYR A 371 -1.49 -47.39 -8.41
C TYR A 371 -0.70 -48.48 -7.65
N PHE A 372 -1.37 -49.60 -7.40
CA PHE A 372 -0.86 -50.75 -6.67
C PHE A 372 -1.19 -52.05 -7.44
N ASP A 373 -0.18 -52.83 -7.78
CA ASP A 373 -0.33 -54.01 -8.65
C ASP A 373 -1.37 -55.04 -8.15
N ARG A 374 -1.52 -55.18 -6.82
CA ARG A 374 -2.44 -56.15 -6.21
C ARG A 374 -3.82 -55.62 -5.86
N ILE A 375 -4.03 -54.31 -5.94
CA ILE A 375 -5.24 -53.65 -5.44
C ILE A 375 -5.93 -52.88 -6.52
N GLY A 376 -5.18 -52.30 -7.47
CA GLY A 376 -5.63 -51.31 -8.43
C GLY A 376 -5.27 -49.88 -8.00
N THR A 377 -5.94 -48.89 -8.52
CA THR A 377 -5.66 -47.48 -8.25
C THR A 377 -6.48 -46.98 -7.07
N LEU A 378 -5.81 -46.53 -6.02
CA LEU A 378 -6.42 -45.76 -4.94
C LEU A 378 -6.49 -44.31 -5.33
N ILE A 379 -7.62 -43.66 -5.09
CA ILE A 379 -7.88 -42.27 -5.49
C ILE A 379 -8.47 -41.48 -4.32
N LEU A 380 -8.02 -40.25 -4.17
CA LEU A 380 -8.54 -39.31 -3.18
C LEU A 380 -8.86 -38.00 -3.88
N GLY A 381 -10.06 -37.49 -3.68
CA GLY A 381 -10.43 -36.22 -4.34
C GLY A 381 -11.79 -35.66 -3.96
N ALA A 382 -12.18 -34.60 -4.66
CA ALA A 382 -13.48 -34.00 -4.48
C ALA A 382 -14.59 -34.93 -4.97
N PRO A 383 -15.68 -35.15 -4.20
CA PRO A 383 -16.73 -36.09 -4.54
C PRO A 383 -17.39 -35.83 -5.89
N ASP A 384 -17.58 -34.56 -6.23
CA ASP A 384 -18.16 -34.09 -7.49
C ASP A 384 -17.29 -34.32 -8.73
N LYS A 385 -16.04 -34.73 -8.54
CA LYS A 385 -15.08 -35.10 -9.60
C LYS A 385 -14.88 -36.59 -9.71
N LEU A 386 -15.27 -37.35 -8.69
CA LEU A 386 -15.06 -38.80 -8.60
C LEU A 386 -16.35 -39.61 -8.75
N LEU A 387 -17.53 -39.00 -8.51
CA LEU A 387 -18.83 -39.61 -8.59
C LEU A 387 -19.75 -38.84 -9.52
N ASN A 388 -20.56 -39.59 -10.28
CA ASN A 388 -21.61 -38.99 -11.14
C ASN A 388 -22.72 -38.35 -10.30
N GLU A 389 -23.09 -38.99 -9.17
CA GLU A 389 -24.07 -38.47 -8.23
C GLU A 389 -23.45 -38.37 -6.84
N VAL A 390 -23.54 -37.20 -6.21
CA VAL A 390 -23.02 -36.99 -4.86
C VAL A 390 -24.05 -37.43 -3.83
N PRO A 391 -23.71 -38.39 -2.93
CA PRO A 391 -24.61 -38.85 -1.88
C PRO A 391 -25.10 -37.69 -0.97
N GLU A 392 -26.32 -37.78 -0.50
CA GLU A 392 -26.96 -36.79 0.37
C GLU A 392 -26.17 -36.52 1.64
N GLU A 393 -25.53 -37.54 2.22
CA GLU A 393 -24.69 -37.42 3.39
C GLU A 393 -23.50 -36.44 3.17
N ILE A 394 -22.91 -36.47 1.99
CA ILE A 394 -21.81 -35.59 1.60
C ILE A 394 -22.32 -34.15 1.46
N ALA A 395 -23.49 -33.97 0.82
CA ALA A 395 -24.13 -32.70 0.67
C ALA A 395 -24.47 -32.04 2.05
N LEU A 396 -24.96 -32.86 3.00
CA LEU A 396 -25.25 -32.42 4.36
C LEU A 396 -23.98 -32.02 5.12
N ALA A 397 -22.85 -32.71 4.93
CA ALA A 397 -21.57 -32.33 5.55
C ALA A 397 -21.05 -31.02 4.96
N GLN A 398 -21.15 -30.83 3.64
CA GLN A 398 -20.79 -29.59 2.96
C GLN A 398 -21.67 -28.42 3.42
N ALA A 399 -22.95 -28.61 3.61
CA ALA A 399 -23.88 -27.62 4.15
C ALA A 399 -23.53 -27.15 5.58
N LYS A 400 -22.82 -28.00 6.35
CA LYS A 400 -22.25 -27.63 7.67
C LYS A 400 -20.93 -26.84 7.58
N GLY A 401 -20.46 -26.52 6.38
CA GLY A 401 -19.22 -25.77 6.14
C GLY A 401 -17.97 -26.63 6.22
N ARG A 402 -18.09 -27.96 5.97
CA ARG A 402 -16.97 -28.89 5.97
C ARG A 402 -16.51 -29.18 4.53
N ARG A 403 -15.20 -29.35 4.36
CA ARG A 403 -14.65 -29.86 3.12
C ARG A 403 -14.70 -31.39 3.19
N VAL A 404 -15.33 -32.03 2.21
CA VAL A 404 -15.41 -33.49 2.16
C VAL A 404 -14.51 -33.98 1.03
N LEU A 405 -13.65 -34.94 1.36
CA LEU A 405 -12.90 -35.72 0.40
C LEU A 405 -13.50 -37.13 0.32
N LEU A 406 -13.53 -37.67 -0.89
CA LEU A 406 -13.87 -39.04 -1.14
C LEU A 406 -12.58 -39.83 -1.35
N PHE A 407 -12.41 -40.91 -0.57
CA PHE A 407 -11.39 -41.90 -0.81
C PHE A 407 -12.05 -43.11 -1.48
N GLY A 408 -11.53 -43.51 -2.62
CA GLY A 408 -12.09 -44.59 -3.43
C GLY A 408 -11.04 -45.43 -4.13
N MET A 409 -11.49 -46.40 -4.89
CA MET A 409 -10.66 -47.32 -5.65
C MET A 409 -11.26 -47.54 -7.05
N THR A 410 -10.39 -47.61 -8.07
CA THR A 410 -10.76 -48.05 -9.43
C THR A 410 -9.77 -49.08 -9.95
N LYS A 411 -10.24 -49.94 -10.86
CA LYS A 411 -9.38 -50.94 -11.52
C LYS A 411 -8.55 -50.33 -12.65
N HIS A 412 -8.90 -49.14 -13.12
CA HIS A 412 -8.22 -48.45 -14.21
C HIS A 412 -6.88 -47.87 -13.74
N ASN A 413 -5.85 -48.05 -14.56
CA ASN A 413 -4.55 -47.37 -14.32
C ASN A 413 -4.63 -45.94 -14.85
N LEU A 414 -4.70 -45.00 -13.93
CA LEU A 414 -4.82 -43.57 -14.27
C LEU A 414 -3.46 -42.95 -14.60
N ALA A 415 -3.44 -42.15 -15.64
CA ALA A 415 -2.29 -41.32 -16.02
C ALA A 415 -2.66 -39.81 -15.91
N LEU A 416 -1.66 -38.95 -16.00
CA LEU A 416 -1.89 -37.51 -16.13
C LEU A 416 -2.76 -37.23 -17.37
N GLY A 417 -3.87 -36.49 -17.15
CA GLY A 417 -4.85 -36.19 -18.19
C GLY A 417 -6.02 -37.18 -18.31
N SER A 418 -5.97 -38.33 -17.59
CA SER A 418 -7.10 -39.27 -17.54
C SER A 418 -8.22 -38.72 -16.68
N GLN A 419 -9.47 -39.09 -17.00
CA GLN A 419 -10.62 -38.85 -16.12
C GLN A 419 -10.84 -40.14 -15.28
N PRO A 420 -11.15 -40.03 -13.97
CA PRO A 420 -11.49 -41.20 -13.17
C PRO A 420 -12.85 -41.81 -13.60
N GLU A 421 -12.85 -43.09 -13.87
CA GLU A 421 -14.07 -43.86 -14.21
C GLU A 421 -14.24 -45.01 -13.23
N ASP A 422 -15.49 -45.40 -12.98
CA ASP A 422 -15.88 -46.53 -12.13
C ASP A 422 -15.23 -46.50 -10.73
N VAL A 423 -15.22 -45.33 -10.09
CA VAL A 423 -14.67 -45.18 -8.75
C VAL A 423 -15.60 -45.80 -7.72
N GLN A 424 -15.14 -46.84 -7.04
CA GLN A 424 -15.83 -47.45 -5.91
C GLN A 424 -15.50 -46.68 -4.63
N PRO A 425 -16.48 -46.02 -3.95
CA PRO A 425 -16.22 -45.27 -2.73
C PRO A 425 -15.84 -46.19 -1.56
N ILE A 426 -14.78 -45.86 -0.85
CA ILE A 426 -14.30 -46.59 0.34
C ILE A 426 -14.63 -45.82 1.60
N ALA A 427 -14.37 -44.52 1.62
CA ALA A 427 -14.66 -43.64 2.76
C ALA A 427 -14.87 -42.22 2.34
N MET A 428 -15.68 -41.50 3.11
CA MET A 428 -15.74 -40.04 3.10
C MET A 428 -14.95 -39.51 4.29
N ILE A 429 -14.18 -38.43 4.08
CA ILE A 429 -13.35 -37.80 5.08
C ILE A 429 -13.76 -36.33 5.20
N GLU A 430 -14.15 -35.92 6.38
CA GLU A 430 -14.55 -34.55 6.67
C GLU A 430 -13.36 -33.74 7.19
N LEU A 431 -13.03 -32.70 6.49
CA LEU A 431 -11.99 -31.77 6.85
C LEU A 431 -12.61 -30.43 7.29
N GLU A 432 -12.01 -29.80 8.25
CA GLU A 432 -12.36 -28.47 8.73
C GLU A 432 -11.11 -27.58 8.69
N ASP A 433 -11.27 -26.40 8.13
CA ASP A 433 -10.27 -25.34 8.21
C ASP A 433 -10.70 -24.38 9.32
N PRO A 434 -9.99 -24.34 10.46
CA PRO A 434 -10.40 -23.57 11.63
C PRO A 434 -10.53 -22.09 11.33
N ILE A 435 -11.63 -21.49 11.77
CA ILE A 435 -11.85 -20.05 11.68
C ILE A 435 -10.96 -19.34 12.70
N ARG A 436 -10.26 -18.26 12.29
CA ARG A 436 -9.43 -17.44 13.19
C ARG A 436 -10.26 -16.84 14.32
N LYS A 437 -9.71 -16.85 15.55
CA LYS A 437 -10.43 -16.47 16.79
C LYS A 437 -11.07 -15.08 16.72
N ASN A 438 -10.43 -14.10 16.13
CA ASN A 438 -10.88 -12.70 16.08
C ASN A 438 -11.58 -12.30 14.78
N ALA A 439 -11.80 -13.23 13.83
CA ALA A 439 -12.39 -12.96 12.53
C ALA A 439 -13.69 -12.14 12.62
N LYS A 440 -14.61 -12.55 13.51
CA LYS A 440 -15.89 -11.85 13.71
C LYS A 440 -15.71 -10.40 14.14
N LYS A 441 -14.82 -10.13 15.09
CA LYS A 441 -14.56 -8.76 15.60
C LYS A 441 -13.96 -7.88 14.50
N THR A 442 -13.03 -8.43 13.74
CA THR A 442 -12.36 -7.75 12.62
C THR A 442 -13.35 -7.34 11.52
N LEU A 443 -14.19 -8.28 11.06
CA LEU A 443 -15.19 -7.98 10.03
C LEU A 443 -16.21 -6.93 10.52
N GLN A 444 -16.65 -7.02 11.78
CA GLN A 444 -17.53 -6.02 12.36
C GLN A 444 -16.88 -4.63 12.44
N TYR A 445 -15.59 -4.57 12.80
CA TYR A 445 -14.84 -3.31 12.81
C TYR A 445 -14.75 -2.70 11.41
N LEU A 446 -14.32 -3.47 10.41
CA LEU A 446 -14.20 -3.00 9.03
C LEU A 446 -15.55 -2.50 8.49
N LYS A 447 -16.63 -3.21 8.77
CA LYS A 447 -18.00 -2.77 8.39
C LYS A 447 -18.42 -1.46 9.07
N ARG A 448 -18.11 -1.27 10.36
CA ARG A 448 -18.33 0.01 11.09
C ARG A 448 -17.52 1.14 10.46
N GLN A 449 -16.37 0.81 9.90
CA GLN A 449 -15.50 1.73 9.18
C GLN A 449 -15.96 2.01 7.74
N LYS A 450 -17.15 1.54 7.35
CA LYS A 450 -17.77 1.69 6.03
C LYS A 450 -16.98 1.03 4.89
N VAL A 451 -16.27 -0.04 5.18
CA VAL A 451 -15.65 -0.90 4.18
C VAL A 451 -16.68 -1.96 3.78
N ASP A 452 -16.99 -2.04 2.50
CA ASP A 452 -17.79 -3.12 1.92
C ASP A 452 -16.95 -4.39 1.86
N LEU A 453 -17.52 -5.51 2.31
CA LEU A 453 -16.79 -6.77 2.45
C LEU A 453 -17.36 -7.80 1.47
N LYS A 454 -16.47 -8.38 0.66
CA LYS A 454 -16.82 -9.45 -0.28
C LYS A 454 -15.95 -10.68 0.02
N ILE A 455 -16.52 -11.86 -0.04
CA ILE A 455 -15.79 -13.13 0.11
C ILE A 455 -15.73 -13.79 -1.26
N ILE A 456 -14.52 -14.09 -1.73
CA ILE A 456 -14.27 -14.68 -3.04
C ILE A 456 -13.48 -15.97 -2.85
N SER A 457 -14.06 -17.12 -3.19
CA SER A 457 -13.45 -18.42 -2.92
C SER A 457 -13.63 -19.41 -4.08
N GLY A 458 -12.65 -20.30 -4.26
CA GLY A 458 -12.75 -21.46 -5.15
C GLY A 458 -13.65 -22.56 -4.61
N ASP A 459 -14.07 -22.49 -3.33
CA ASP A 459 -14.90 -23.49 -2.68
C ASP A 459 -16.37 -23.36 -3.09
N ASN A 460 -17.15 -24.40 -2.76
CA ASN A 460 -18.59 -24.43 -2.95
C ASN A 460 -19.27 -23.25 -2.20
N PRO A 461 -20.16 -22.49 -2.86
CA PRO A 461 -20.75 -21.28 -2.27
C PRO A 461 -21.57 -21.53 -0.99
N GLU A 462 -22.22 -22.68 -0.84
CA GLU A 462 -22.95 -23.06 0.36
C GLU A 462 -21.98 -23.23 1.56
N THR A 463 -20.82 -23.85 1.32
CA THR A 463 -19.76 -23.99 2.33
C THR A 463 -19.23 -22.62 2.77
N VAL A 464 -18.97 -21.73 1.81
CA VAL A 464 -18.51 -20.36 2.09
C VAL A 464 -19.57 -19.57 2.86
N SER A 465 -20.85 -19.68 2.48
CA SER A 465 -21.98 -19.06 3.17
C SER A 465 -22.12 -19.56 4.61
N ALA A 466 -21.96 -20.87 4.85
CA ALA A 466 -22.02 -21.46 6.19
C ALA A 466 -20.87 -20.91 7.10
N ILE A 467 -19.66 -20.77 6.58
CA ILE A 467 -18.53 -20.16 7.28
C ILE A 467 -18.81 -18.66 7.52
N ALA A 468 -19.29 -17.93 6.53
CA ALA A 468 -19.68 -16.52 6.63
C ALA A 468 -20.71 -16.29 7.75
N LYS A 469 -21.72 -17.19 7.87
CA LYS A 469 -22.69 -17.18 8.96
C LYS A 469 -22.03 -17.36 10.33
N LYS A 470 -21.10 -18.30 10.47
CA LYS A 470 -20.37 -18.56 11.74
C LYS A 470 -19.58 -17.35 12.22
N ILE A 471 -18.97 -16.57 11.30
CA ILE A 471 -18.23 -15.35 11.62
C ILE A 471 -19.11 -14.10 11.75
N GLY A 472 -20.43 -14.26 11.64
CA GLY A 472 -21.39 -13.15 11.79
C GLY A 472 -21.40 -12.17 10.60
N PHE A 473 -21.07 -12.65 9.42
CA PHE A 473 -21.18 -11.88 8.18
C PHE A 473 -22.66 -11.68 7.83
N LYS A 474 -23.12 -10.42 7.78
CA LYS A 474 -24.55 -10.12 7.68
C LYS A 474 -25.19 -10.64 6.37
N ASN A 475 -24.46 -10.51 5.27
CA ASN A 475 -24.96 -10.85 3.94
C ASN A 475 -24.61 -12.30 3.53
N TYR A 476 -24.56 -13.23 4.49
CA TYR A 476 -24.17 -14.62 4.23
C TYR A 476 -25.12 -15.37 3.29
N LYS A 477 -26.38 -14.93 3.16
CA LYS A 477 -27.36 -15.52 2.25
C LYS A 477 -27.24 -15.03 0.80
N ASP A 478 -26.51 -13.95 0.59
CA ASP A 478 -26.27 -13.34 -0.71
C ASP A 478 -25.01 -13.96 -1.32
N PHE A 479 -25.16 -15.10 -1.97
CA PHE A 479 -24.09 -15.86 -2.58
C PHE A 479 -24.43 -16.37 -3.97
N VAL A 480 -23.43 -16.55 -4.82
CA VAL A 480 -23.56 -17.05 -6.19
C VAL A 480 -22.47 -18.06 -6.53
N ASN A 481 -22.84 -19.02 -7.39
CA ASN A 481 -21.90 -19.99 -7.98
C ASN A 481 -21.32 -19.41 -9.28
N ALA A 482 -20.06 -18.97 -9.23
CA ALA A 482 -19.42 -18.32 -10.36
C ALA A 482 -19.12 -19.27 -11.54
N SER A 483 -18.99 -20.58 -11.30
CA SER A 483 -18.73 -21.54 -12.38
C SER A 483 -19.86 -21.67 -13.40
N LYS A 484 -21.06 -21.21 -13.03
CA LYS A 484 -22.26 -21.23 -13.89
C LYS A 484 -22.52 -19.90 -14.59
N LEU A 485 -21.66 -18.89 -14.40
CA LEU A 485 -21.86 -17.53 -14.89
C LEU A 485 -20.92 -17.23 -16.06
N SER A 486 -21.46 -16.56 -17.06
CA SER A 486 -20.63 -15.90 -18.09
C SER A 486 -19.93 -14.68 -17.52
N ASP A 487 -18.83 -14.22 -18.17
CA ASP A 487 -18.08 -13.03 -17.76
C ASP A 487 -18.99 -11.78 -17.66
N ALA A 488 -19.95 -11.62 -18.56
CA ALA A 488 -20.90 -10.50 -18.55
C ALA A 488 -21.87 -10.56 -17.33
N GLN A 489 -22.35 -11.74 -16.99
CA GLN A 489 -23.20 -11.95 -15.80
C GLN A 489 -22.41 -11.72 -14.52
N LEU A 490 -21.18 -12.22 -14.46
CA LEU A 490 -20.28 -12.03 -13.31
C LEU A 490 -19.99 -10.55 -13.06
N LYS A 491 -19.70 -9.78 -14.11
CA LYS A 491 -19.49 -8.33 -14.04
C LYS A 491 -20.73 -7.63 -13.47
N LYS A 492 -21.93 -7.97 -13.94
CA LYS A 492 -23.17 -7.36 -13.45
C LYS A 492 -23.40 -7.62 -11.96
N LEU A 493 -23.06 -8.82 -11.48
CA LEU A 493 -23.25 -9.24 -10.09
C LEU A 493 -22.13 -8.78 -9.15
N ALA A 494 -20.98 -8.37 -9.68
CA ALA A 494 -19.79 -8.04 -8.86
C ALA A 494 -20.04 -6.94 -7.81
N ILE A 495 -20.92 -5.98 -8.11
CA ILE A 495 -21.20 -4.84 -7.22
C ILE A 495 -22.10 -5.28 -6.05
N ASP A 496 -23.17 -6.00 -6.33
CA ASP A 496 -24.25 -6.26 -5.36
C ASP A 496 -24.02 -7.54 -4.55
N THR A 497 -23.42 -8.58 -5.14
CA THR A 497 -23.21 -9.86 -4.47
C THR A 497 -22.11 -9.81 -3.43
N ALA A 498 -22.37 -10.40 -2.26
CA ALA A 498 -21.45 -10.41 -1.13
C ALA A 498 -20.50 -11.61 -1.13
N ILE A 499 -20.91 -12.77 -1.66
CA ILE A 499 -20.16 -14.02 -1.63
C ILE A 499 -20.13 -14.67 -3.00
N PHE A 500 -18.92 -14.99 -3.47
CA PHE A 500 -18.67 -15.70 -4.72
C PHE A 500 -18.01 -17.04 -4.42
N GLY A 501 -18.66 -18.14 -4.78
CA GLY A 501 -18.11 -19.49 -4.69
C GLY A 501 -17.77 -20.08 -6.05
N ARG A 502 -16.93 -21.12 -6.10
CA ARG A 502 -16.44 -21.79 -7.32
C ARG A 502 -15.82 -20.79 -8.33
N VAL A 503 -15.08 -19.83 -7.82
CA VAL A 503 -14.44 -18.77 -8.63
C VAL A 503 -13.10 -19.26 -9.15
N SER A 504 -12.88 -19.18 -10.46
CA SER A 504 -11.57 -19.42 -11.06
C SER A 504 -10.62 -18.21 -10.87
N PRO A 505 -9.29 -18.38 -11.00
CA PRO A 505 -8.34 -17.27 -10.91
C PRO A 505 -8.67 -16.10 -11.87
N ARG A 506 -9.04 -16.40 -13.11
CA ARG A 506 -9.48 -15.41 -14.09
C ARG A 506 -10.73 -14.66 -13.64
N GLN A 507 -11.72 -15.37 -13.09
CA GLN A 507 -12.95 -14.76 -12.58
C GLN A 507 -12.70 -13.90 -11.34
N LYS A 508 -11.78 -14.30 -10.43
CA LYS A 508 -11.33 -13.44 -9.31
C LYS A 508 -10.82 -12.09 -9.82
N ARG A 509 -9.96 -12.10 -10.84
CA ARG A 509 -9.47 -10.88 -11.50
C ARG A 509 -10.60 -10.04 -12.07
N LEU A 510 -11.56 -10.64 -12.80
CA LEU A 510 -12.68 -9.92 -13.43
C LEU A 510 -13.58 -9.23 -12.39
N ILE A 511 -13.85 -9.86 -11.24
CA ILE A 511 -14.62 -9.25 -10.14
C ILE A 511 -13.90 -8.01 -9.63
N VAL A 512 -12.61 -8.11 -9.32
CA VAL A 512 -11.79 -7.00 -8.80
C VAL A 512 -11.71 -5.87 -9.84
N GLN A 513 -11.44 -6.20 -11.10
CA GLN A 513 -11.38 -5.24 -12.19
C GLN A 513 -12.69 -4.46 -12.33
N HIS A 514 -13.82 -5.17 -12.33
CA HIS A 514 -15.12 -4.51 -12.50
C HIS A 514 -15.49 -3.61 -11.33
N LEU A 515 -15.16 -3.99 -10.10
CA LEU A 515 -15.34 -3.13 -8.92
C LEU A 515 -14.55 -1.82 -9.08
N ARG A 516 -13.29 -1.88 -9.57
CA ARG A 516 -12.46 -0.69 -9.82
C ARG A 516 -13.01 0.17 -10.96
N GLU A 517 -13.45 -0.44 -12.06
CA GLU A 517 -14.07 0.26 -13.20
C GLU A 517 -15.32 1.05 -12.76
N ASN A 518 -16.02 0.58 -11.71
CA ASN A 518 -17.14 1.28 -11.08
C ASN A 518 -16.74 2.28 -9.99
N GLY A 519 -15.48 2.69 -9.95
CA GLY A 519 -14.98 3.74 -9.07
C GLY A 519 -14.76 3.31 -7.61
N ARG A 520 -14.75 2.00 -7.33
CA ARG A 520 -14.40 1.46 -6.01
C ARG A 520 -12.88 1.43 -5.84
N THR A 521 -12.43 1.69 -4.62
CA THR A 521 -11.03 1.47 -4.23
C THR A 521 -10.93 0.12 -3.55
N VAL A 522 -10.39 -0.86 -4.30
CA VAL A 522 -10.45 -2.27 -3.93
C VAL A 522 -9.14 -2.75 -3.29
N ALA A 523 -9.25 -3.32 -2.08
CA ALA A 523 -8.21 -4.16 -1.51
C ALA A 523 -8.55 -5.64 -1.72
N MET A 524 -7.53 -6.46 -2.03
CA MET A 524 -7.66 -7.92 -2.17
C MET A 524 -6.69 -8.63 -1.24
N THR A 525 -7.18 -9.62 -0.49
CA THR A 525 -6.32 -10.53 0.27
C THR A 525 -6.19 -11.86 -0.45
N GLY A 526 -5.03 -12.48 -0.37
CA GLY A 526 -4.79 -13.81 -0.91
C GLY A 526 -3.59 -14.49 -0.25
N ASP A 527 -3.54 -15.82 -0.34
CA ASP A 527 -2.46 -16.65 0.21
C ASP A 527 -1.84 -17.57 -0.84
N GLY A 528 -2.54 -17.85 -1.95
CA GLY A 528 -2.13 -18.81 -2.96
C GLY A 528 -1.90 -18.24 -4.35
N VAL A 529 -1.24 -19.04 -5.19
CA VAL A 529 -0.95 -18.73 -6.61
C VAL A 529 -2.23 -18.34 -7.39
N ASN A 530 -3.38 -18.93 -7.01
CA ASN A 530 -4.68 -18.66 -7.61
C ASN A 530 -5.18 -17.21 -7.42
N ASP A 531 -4.60 -16.46 -6.50
CA ASP A 531 -4.98 -15.08 -6.19
C ASP A 531 -4.13 -14.04 -6.92
N ILE A 532 -3.03 -14.44 -7.52
CA ILE A 532 -2.03 -13.56 -8.14
C ILE A 532 -2.66 -12.56 -9.11
N LEU A 533 -3.51 -13.04 -10.04
CA LEU A 533 -4.15 -12.18 -11.02
C LEU A 533 -5.07 -11.13 -10.40
N ALA A 534 -5.81 -11.51 -9.35
CA ALA A 534 -6.70 -10.62 -8.62
C ALA A 534 -5.92 -9.61 -7.75
N LEU A 535 -4.84 -10.05 -7.11
CA LEU A 535 -3.93 -9.19 -6.32
C LEU A 535 -3.25 -8.14 -7.20
N ARG A 536 -2.79 -8.51 -8.39
CA ARG A 536 -2.21 -7.55 -9.37
C ARG A 536 -3.23 -6.53 -9.86
N GLU A 537 -4.49 -6.95 -9.99
CA GLU A 537 -5.57 -6.06 -10.44
C GLU A 537 -6.00 -5.09 -9.35
N ALA A 538 -5.99 -5.46 -8.07
CA ALA A 538 -6.43 -4.63 -6.95
C ALA A 538 -5.63 -3.32 -6.81
N ASP A 539 -6.25 -2.29 -6.21
CA ASP A 539 -5.55 -1.04 -5.84
C ASP A 539 -4.59 -1.29 -4.70
N LEU A 540 -4.93 -2.22 -3.80
CA LEU A 540 -4.10 -2.66 -2.68
C LEU A 540 -4.13 -4.18 -2.57
N SER A 541 -2.96 -4.80 -2.70
CA SER A 541 -2.78 -6.25 -2.55
C SER A 541 -2.21 -6.59 -1.17
N ILE A 542 -2.80 -7.59 -0.52
CA ILE A 542 -2.44 -8.01 0.85
C ILE A 542 -2.20 -9.53 0.85
N ALA A 543 -0.98 -9.94 1.17
CA ALA A 543 -0.62 -11.35 1.26
C ALA A 543 -0.49 -11.82 2.72
N MET A 544 -0.69 -13.12 2.90
CA MET A 544 -0.39 -13.83 4.15
C MET A 544 1.03 -14.41 4.06
N ALA A 545 1.84 -14.28 5.12
CA ALA A 545 3.22 -14.80 5.10
C ALA A 545 3.29 -16.34 5.04
N ALA A 546 2.27 -17.05 5.52
CA ALA A 546 2.16 -18.50 5.36
C ALA A 546 1.72 -18.92 3.95
N GLY A 547 1.37 -17.97 3.07
CA GLY A 547 1.01 -18.24 1.69
C GLY A 547 2.23 -18.41 0.79
N ASP A 548 1.96 -18.65 -0.50
CA ASP A 548 2.97 -18.88 -1.52
C ASP A 548 3.93 -17.67 -1.69
N ALA A 549 5.19 -17.95 -2.00
CA ALA A 549 6.22 -16.93 -2.24
C ALA A 549 5.82 -15.91 -3.31
N ALA A 550 5.14 -16.36 -4.35
CA ALA A 550 4.58 -15.53 -5.41
C ALA A 550 3.67 -14.43 -4.92
N THR A 551 2.72 -14.83 -4.11
CA THR A 551 1.71 -13.93 -3.55
C THR A 551 2.36 -12.86 -2.70
N LYS A 552 3.38 -13.24 -1.92
CA LYS A 552 4.16 -12.32 -1.10
C LYS A 552 4.96 -11.32 -1.93
N GLN A 553 5.55 -11.74 -3.04
CA GLN A 553 6.38 -10.84 -3.88
C GLN A 553 5.59 -9.73 -4.56
N ILE A 554 4.34 -9.99 -4.96
CA ILE A 554 3.51 -9.02 -5.67
C ILE A 554 2.62 -8.18 -4.74
N ALA A 555 2.51 -8.57 -3.48
CA ALA A 555 1.65 -7.89 -2.53
C ALA A 555 2.24 -6.55 -2.11
N SER A 556 1.40 -5.54 -1.98
CA SER A 556 1.78 -4.24 -1.42
C SER A 556 2.00 -4.32 0.10
N LEU A 557 1.27 -5.22 0.76
CA LEU A 557 1.36 -5.49 2.20
C LEU A 557 1.47 -7.00 2.45
N VAL A 558 2.32 -7.41 3.39
CA VAL A 558 2.41 -8.81 3.84
C VAL A 558 2.17 -8.87 5.35
N LEU A 559 1.22 -9.70 5.76
CA LEU A 559 0.92 -9.97 7.17
C LEU A 559 1.81 -11.12 7.66
N ILE A 560 2.85 -10.79 8.44
CA ILE A 560 3.91 -11.75 8.83
C ILE A 560 3.36 -12.89 9.69
N ASP A 561 2.43 -12.59 10.62
CA ASP A 561 1.77 -13.63 11.42
C ASP A 561 0.63 -14.32 10.65
N SER A 562 0.46 -14.00 9.37
CA SER A 562 -0.63 -14.50 8.52
C SER A 562 -2.03 -14.28 9.12
N ASP A 563 -2.19 -13.27 9.96
CA ASP A 563 -3.44 -12.98 10.65
C ASP A 563 -4.09 -11.69 10.12
N PHE A 564 -5.16 -11.86 9.33
CA PHE A 564 -5.92 -10.72 8.80
C PHE A 564 -6.59 -9.86 9.89
N THR A 565 -6.62 -10.33 11.13
CA THR A 565 -7.14 -9.55 12.27
C THR A 565 -6.27 -8.34 12.60
N ASP A 566 -5.12 -8.17 11.95
CA ASP A 566 -4.30 -6.96 12.00
C ASP A 566 -4.73 -5.87 11.02
N LEU A 567 -5.59 -6.16 10.05
CA LEU A 567 -6.10 -5.16 9.08
C LEU A 567 -6.74 -3.92 9.73
N PRO A 568 -7.46 -4.00 10.87
CA PRO A 568 -7.89 -2.82 11.61
C PRO A 568 -6.77 -1.87 11.97
N ASN A 569 -5.60 -2.39 12.34
CA ASN A 569 -4.42 -1.60 12.68
C ASN A 569 -3.84 -0.91 11.44
N VAL A 570 -3.80 -1.63 10.31
CA VAL A 570 -3.35 -1.08 9.02
C VAL A 570 -4.27 0.05 8.57
N LEU A 571 -5.58 -0.18 8.58
CA LEU A 571 -6.58 0.83 8.23
C LEU A 571 -6.50 2.05 9.16
N PHE A 572 -6.27 1.83 10.46
CA PHE A 572 -6.13 2.90 11.44
C PHE A 572 -4.92 3.79 11.12
N GLU A 573 -3.72 3.19 10.97
CA GLU A 573 -2.50 3.97 10.68
C GLU A 573 -2.60 4.66 9.33
N ALA A 574 -3.19 4.03 8.33
CA ALA A 574 -3.45 4.62 7.02
C ALA A 574 -4.32 5.89 7.11
N ARG A 575 -5.47 5.79 7.77
CA ARG A 575 -6.39 6.92 7.95
C ARG A 575 -5.78 8.03 8.80
N ARG A 576 -5.03 7.66 9.83
CA ARG A 576 -4.28 8.61 10.67
C ARG A 576 -3.36 9.49 9.81
N VAL A 577 -2.55 8.88 8.94
CA VAL A 577 -1.64 9.60 8.05
C VAL A 577 -2.42 10.54 7.15
N VAL A 578 -3.39 10.02 6.43
CA VAL A 578 -4.12 10.81 5.41
C VAL A 578 -4.92 11.94 6.05
N ASN A 579 -5.66 11.69 7.14
CA ASN A 579 -6.43 12.73 7.83
C ASN A 579 -5.53 13.84 8.40
N ASN A 580 -4.36 13.47 8.95
CA ASN A 580 -3.41 14.46 9.42
C ASN A 580 -2.86 15.30 8.26
N MET A 581 -2.59 14.68 7.09
CA MET A 581 -2.16 15.42 5.90
C MET A 581 -3.24 16.38 5.40
N PHE A 582 -4.51 16.03 5.45
CA PHE A 582 -5.62 16.95 5.12
C PHE A 582 -5.64 18.18 6.03
N ARG A 583 -5.38 18.01 7.33
CA ARG A 583 -5.29 19.11 8.30
C ARG A 583 -4.07 20.00 8.02
N ILE A 584 -2.90 19.37 7.89
CA ILE A 584 -1.64 20.05 7.59
C ILE A 584 -1.74 20.80 6.27
N GLY A 585 -2.26 20.18 5.21
CA GLY A 585 -2.46 20.82 3.91
C GLY A 585 -3.36 22.05 4.00
N SER A 586 -4.43 22.01 4.82
CA SER A 586 -5.31 23.16 5.02
C SER A 586 -4.63 24.35 5.72
N ILE A 587 -3.55 24.12 6.48
CA ILE A 587 -2.75 25.17 7.10
C ILE A 587 -1.77 25.76 6.07
N PHE A 588 -0.98 24.91 5.40
CA PHE A 588 0.04 25.36 4.44
C PHE A 588 -0.51 26.08 3.21
N PHE A 589 -1.67 25.66 2.71
CA PHE A 589 -2.25 26.29 1.53
C PHE A 589 -2.83 27.69 1.77
N VAL A 590 -3.09 28.09 3.01
CA VAL A 590 -3.52 29.47 3.32
C VAL A 590 -2.48 30.45 2.80
N LYS A 591 -1.19 30.22 3.14
CA LYS A 591 -0.09 31.06 2.71
C LYS A 591 0.05 31.10 1.19
N THR A 592 0.06 29.96 0.55
CA THR A 592 0.17 29.87 -0.91
C THR A 592 -0.93 30.68 -1.62
N ILE A 593 -2.17 30.59 -1.13
CA ILE A 593 -3.32 31.25 -1.77
C ILE A 593 -3.31 32.74 -1.49
N TYR A 594 -3.12 33.23 -0.24
CA TYR A 594 -3.14 34.66 0.01
C TYR A 594 -1.96 35.37 -0.65
N SER A 595 -0.76 34.77 -0.65
CA SER A 595 0.39 35.36 -1.34
C SER A 595 0.15 35.47 -2.84
N PHE A 596 -0.49 34.45 -3.44
CA PHE A 596 -0.89 34.52 -4.85
C PHE A 596 -1.86 35.67 -5.12
N PHE A 597 -2.88 35.87 -4.28
CA PHE A 597 -3.80 37.00 -4.41
C PHE A 597 -3.10 38.35 -4.21
N LEU A 598 -2.24 38.48 -3.21
CA LEU A 598 -1.50 39.72 -2.97
C LEU A 598 -0.57 40.07 -4.14
N VAL A 599 0.04 39.05 -4.75
CA VAL A 599 0.89 39.24 -5.95
C VAL A 599 0.05 39.76 -7.14
N ILE A 600 -1.12 39.18 -7.37
CA ILE A 600 -2.04 39.65 -8.41
C ILE A 600 -2.48 41.09 -8.12
N LEU A 601 -2.86 41.38 -6.87
CA LEU A 601 -3.28 42.74 -6.47
C LEU A 601 -2.14 43.76 -6.61
N SER A 602 -0.90 43.37 -6.25
CA SER A 602 0.29 44.20 -6.46
C SER A 602 0.53 44.50 -7.95
N ALA A 603 0.40 43.47 -8.81
CA ALA A 603 0.54 43.69 -10.26
C ALA A 603 -0.58 44.55 -10.84
N LEU A 604 -1.82 44.40 -10.37
CA LEU A 604 -2.96 45.22 -10.82
C LEU A 604 -2.90 46.66 -10.30
N SER A 605 -2.16 46.92 -9.23
CA SER A 605 -2.05 48.28 -8.63
C SER A 605 -1.46 49.33 -9.58
N ILE A 606 -0.72 48.92 -10.60
CA ILE A 606 -0.18 49.76 -11.65
C ILE A 606 -1.31 50.50 -12.38
N PHE A 607 -2.41 49.83 -12.69
CA PHE A 607 -3.53 50.38 -13.45
C PHE A 607 -4.37 51.39 -12.63
N THR A 608 -4.23 51.34 -11.31
CA THR A 608 -4.99 52.25 -10.41
C THR A 608 -4.19 53.49 -9.99
N GLY A 609 -2.92 53.60 -10.40
CA GLY A 609 -2.03 54.68 -9.99
C GLY A 609 -1.58 54.62 -8.53
N ASN A 610 -2.09 53.71 -7.73
CA ASN A 610 -1.69 53.45 -6.34
C ASN A 610 -0.68 52.32 -6.31
N ILE A 611 0.59 52.64 -6.27
CA ILE A 611 1.68 51.68 -6.32
C ILE A 611 1.74 50.91 -5.00
N ALA A 612 1.23 49.64 -5.01
CA ALA A 612 1.36 48.71 -3.90
C ALA A 612 2.48 47.68 -4.19
N VAL A 613 3.43 47.60 -3.30
CA VAL A 613 4.47 46.55 -3.31
C VAL A 613 4.00 45.40 -2.43
N PHE A 614 4.48 44.15 -2.66
CA PHE A 614 4.18 43.03 -1.75
C PHE A 614 4.63 43.42 -0.32
N PRO A 615 3.71 43.42 0.68
CA PRO A 615 3.94 44.19 1.92
C PRO A 615 4.87 43.49 2.94
N PHE A 616 5.10 42.17 2.78
CA PHE A 616 5.86 41.40 3.75
C PHE A 616 7.29 41.14 3.28
N ILE A 617 8.23 41.13 4.23
CA ILE A 617 9.61 40.71 4.00
C ILE A 617 9.81 39.21 4.36
N ALA A 618 10.85 38.59 3.80
CA ALA A 618 11.08 37.15 3.92
C ALA A 618 11.20 36.66 5.37
N ILE A 619 11.78 37.46 6.26
CA ILE A 619 11.93 37.08 7.66
C ILE A 619 10.59 37.07 8.42
N GLN A 620 9.65 37.97 8.08
CA GLN A 620 8.28 38.00 8.65
C GLN A 620 7.53 36.74 8.26
N ILE A 621 7.59 36.34 6.97
CA ILE A 621 6.97 35.13 6.47
C ILE A 621 7.63 33.91 7.15
N THR A 622 8.94 33.91 7.34
CA THR A 622 9.67 32.83 7.99
C THR A 622 9.25 32.65 9.46
N LEU A 623 9.00 33.74 10.20
CA LEU A 623 8.51 33.65 11.58
C LEU A 623 7.14 32.96 11.63
N ILE A 624 6.21 33.34 10.75
CA ILE A 624 4.89 32.72 10.63
C ILE A 624 5.02 31.23 10.23
N ASP A 625 5.89 30.93 9.25
CA ASP A 625 6.16 29.56 8.80
C ASP A 625 6.60 28.66 9.97
N GLN A 626 7.43 29.14 10.89
CA GLN A 626 7.92 28.33 11.99
C GLN A 626 6.92 28.20 13.13
N THR A 627 6.31 29.33 13.54
CA THR A 627 5.46 29.38 14.75
C THR A 627 4.03 28.89 14.49
N ILE A 628 3.45 29.19 13.32
CA ILE A 628 2.03 28.93 13.04
C ILE A 628 1.84 27.76 12.06
N GLU A 629 2.74 27.57 11.08
CA GLU A 629 2.61 26.47 10.11
C GLU A 629 3.42 25.23 10.52
N GLY A 630 4.71 25.39 10.78
CA GLY A 630 5.64 24.27 11.02
C GLY A 630 5.41 23.58 12.36
N TRP A 631 5.41 24.35 13.46
CA TRP A 631 5.26 23.80 14.80
C TRP A 631 3.98 22.98 14.99
N PRO A 632 2.78 23.51 14.75
CA PRO A 632 1.57 22.71 14.96
C PRO A 632 1.45 21.56 13.95
N SER A 633 1.90 21.74 12.70
CA SER A 633 1.83 20.71 11.68
C SER A 633 2.73 19.52 11.97
N PHE A 634 3.92 19.75 12.52
CA PHE A 634 4.81 18.68 12.99
C PHE A 634 4.12 17.81 14.05
N TRP A 635 3.58 18.43 15.09
CA TRP A 635 2.90 17.68 16.16
C TRP A 635 1.57 17.06 15.72
N MET A 636 0.82 17.69 14.80
CA MET A 636 -0.38 17.10 14.19
C MET A 636 -0.09 15.83 13.41
N SER A 637 1.13 15.61 12.93
CA SER A 637 1.53 14.36 12.28
C SER A 637 1.39 13.14 13.19
N PHE A 638 1.37 13.33 14.51
CA PHE A 638 1.22 12.27 15.53
C PHE A 638 -0.23 12.08 16.00
N GLU A 639 -1.17 12.91 15.52
CA GLU A 639 -2.56 12.88 15.96
C GLU A 639 -3.27 11.58 15.55
N ASN A 640 -4.14 11.07 16.45
CA ASN A 640 -4.85 9.80 16.25
C ASN A 640 -6.26 10.04 15.68
N ASP A 641 -6.37 10.28 14.36
CA ASP A 641 -7.65 10.44 13.67
C ASP A 641 -8.02 9.17 12.88
N ARG A 642 -9.12 8.50 13.29
CA ARG A 642 -9.62 7.24 12.71
C ARG A 642 -10.80 7.42 11.75
N THR A 643 -11.20 8.66 11.51
CA THR A 643 -12.39 8.91 10.68
C THR A 643 -12.19 8.45 9.23
N PRO A 644 -13.24 7.94 8.56
CA PRO A 644 -13.16 7.60 7.15
C PRO A 644 -12.75 8.80 6.30
N VAL A 645 -11.76 8.60 5.45
CA VAL A 645 -11.27 9.64 4.53
C VAL A 645 -12.31 9.93 3.46
N LYS A 646 -12.54 11.20 3.14
CA LYS A 646 -13.49 11.63 2.12
C LYS A 646 -12.90 12.72 1.22
N GLY A 647 -13.06 12.54 -0.09
CA GLY A 647 -12.60 13.50 -1.09
C GLY A 647 -11.09 13.40 -1.38
N ASN A 648 -10.64 14.20 -2.35
CA ASN A 648 -9.23 14.22 -2.71
C ASN A 648 -8.45 15.23 -1.84
N PHE A 649 -7.19 14.91 -1.57
CA PHE A 649 -6.33 15.70 -0.69
C PHE A 649 -6.24 17.18 -1.10
N LEU A 650 -5.91 17.44 -2.36
CA LEU A 650 -5.66 18.80 -2.84
C LEU A 650 -6.92 19.67 -2.81
N GLY A 651 -8.04 19.12 -3.35
CA GLY A 651 -9.31 19.86 -3.40
C GLY A 651 -9.86 20.20 -2.02
N VAL A 652 -9.84 19.23 -1.09
CA VAL A 652 -10.35 19.46 0.27
C VAL A 652 -9.46 20.45 1.03
N SER A 653 -8.13 20.33 0.92
CA SER A 653 -7.19 21.20 1.63
C SER A 653 -7.25 22.64 1.10
N LEU A 654 -7.30 22.84 -0.23
CA LEU A 654 -7.46 24.15 -0.84
C LEU A 654 -8.80 24.78 -0.47
N PHE A 655 -9.90 24.03 -0.52
CA PHE A 655 -11.22 24.55 -0.16
C PHE A 655 -11.29 25.00 1.31
N LYS A 656 -10.64 24.30 2.23
CA LYS A 656 -10.57 24.69 3.65
C LYS A 656 -9.70 25.92 3.89
N ALA A 657 -8.63 26.10 3.10
CA ALA A 657 -7.70 27.21 3.21
C ALA A 657 -8.24 28.52 2.58
N LEU A 658 -9.01 28.40 1.50
CA LEU A 658 -9.47 29.52 0.67
C LEU A 658 -10.14 30.67 1.43
N PRO A 659 -11.09 30.45 2.36
CA PRO A 659 -11.75 31.56 3.06
C PRO A 659 -10.78 32.41 3.89
N SER A 660 -9.87 31.73 4.64
CA SER A 660 -8.84 32.43 5.42
C SER A 660 -7.89 33.22 4.54
N ALA A 661 -7.51 32.67 3.38
CA ALA A 661 -6.63 33.34 2.44
C ALA A 661 -7.30 34.60 1.78
N ILE A 662 -8.58 34.48 1.44
CA ILE A 662 -9.36 35.63 0.92
C ILE A 662 -9.45 36.75 1.98
N LEU A 663 -9.76 36.38 3.24
CA LEU A 663 -9.83 37.35 4.34
C LEU A 663 -8.50 38.05 4.59
N ILE A 664 -7.38 37.31 4.53
CA ILE A 664 -6.04 37.90 4.65
C ILE A 664 -5.78 38.89 3.50
N ALA A 665 -6.01 38.50 2.25
CA ALA A 665 -5.79 39.36 1.10
C ALA A 665 -6.65 40.63 1.15
N ALA A 666 -7.92 40.50 1.49
CA ALA A 666 -8.84 41.64 1.65
C ALA A 666 -8.42 42.54 2.81
N SER A 667 -8.02 42.00 3.96
CA SER A 667 -7.58 42.78 5.11
C SER A 667 -6.29 43.56 4.84
N VAL A 668 -5.32 42.91 4.19
CA VAL A 668 -4.05 43.55 3.80
C VAL A 668 -4.31 44.69 2.81
N THR A 669 -5.16 44.43 1.81
CA THR A 669 -5.54 45.48 0.84
C THR A 669 -6.27 46.63 1.51
N PHE A 670 -7.23 46.37 2.39
CA PHE A 670 -7.92 47.38 3.18
C PHE A 670 -6.94 48.23 4.01
N LEU A 671 -6.04 47.59 4.75
CA LEU A 671 -5.06 48.26 5.60
C LEU A 671 -4.08 49.12 4.80
N HIS A 672 -3.73 48.73 3.58
CA HIS A 672 -2.90 49.54 2.69
C HIS A 672 -3.55 50.89 2.37
N PHE A 673 -4.83 50.88 1.96
CA PHE A 673 -5.54 52.13 1.63
C PHE A 673 -5.95 52.92 2.87
N TYR A 674 -6.44 52.27 3.91
CA TYR A 674 -6.87 52.91 5.14
C TYR A 674 -5.71 53.56 5.88
N GLY A 675 -4.59 52.86 6.06
CA GLY A 675 -3.41 53.41 6.74
C GLY A 675 -2.78 54.56 5.99
N ALA A 676 -2.77 54.49 4.64
CA ALA A 676 -2.32 55.64 3.83
C ALA A 676 -3.25 56.86 3.97
N ALA A 677 -4.58 56.64 4.00
CA ALA A 677 -5.56 57.73 4.19
C ALA A 677 -5.48 58.39 5.59
N GLU A 678 -5.18 57.61 6.63
CA GLU A 678 -4.99 58.07 8.01
C GLU A 678 -3.58 58.62 8.29
N GLY A 679 -2.68 58.62 7.27
CA GLY A 679 -1.32 59.11 7.40
C GLY A 679 -0.44 58.28 8.34
N TRP A 680 -0.68 56.96 8.42
CA TRP A 680 0.16 56.08 9.22
C TRP A 680 1.53 55.91 8.59
N ASP A 681 2.55 55.69 9.43
CA ASP A 681 3.86 55.30 8.94
C ASP A 681 3.80 53.90 8.31
N THR A 682 4.57 53.70 7.26
CA THR A 682 4.60 52.44 6.50
C THR A 682 4.89 51.26 7.41
N LYS A 683 5.76 51.41 8.41
CA LYS A 683 6.08 50.36 9.38
C LYS A 683 4.89 50.00 10.27
N ASP A 684 4.06 50.98 10.65
CA ASP A 684 2.85 50.72 11.43
C ASP A 684 1.79 50.02 10.59
N ILE A 685 1.61 50.36 9.31
CA ILE A 685 0.72 49.67 8.37
C ILE A 685 1.14 48.20 8.25
N VAL A 686 2.41 47.92 7.96
CA VAL A 686 2.95 46.55 7.85
C VAL A 686 2.83 45.78 9.17
N THR A 687 2.99 46.46 10.30
CA THR A 687 2.82 45.85 11.62
C THR A 687 1.40 45.32 11.82
N VAL A 688 0.38 46.12 11.53
CA VAL A 688 -1.03 45.70 11.64
C VAL A 688 -1.33 44.57 10.66
N MET A 689 -0.84 44.69 9.42
CA MET A 689 -0.97 43.61 8.41
C MET A 689 -0.35 42.30 8.89
N PHE A 690 0.85 42.36 9.50
CA PHE A 690 1.54 41.17 10.03
C PHE A 690 0.76 40.50 11.18
N TYR A 691 0.24 41.29 12.14
CA TYR A 691 -0.56 40.73 13.23
C TYR A 691 -1.91 40.18 12.74
N ILE A 692 -2.58 40.82 11.78
CA ILE A 692 -3.81 40.28 11.15
C ILE A 692 -3.53 38.99 10.39
N LEU A 693 -2.45 38.93 9.62
CA LEU A 693 -2.02 37.72 8.94
C LEU A 693 -1.77 36.57 9.95
N GLY A 694 -1.00 36.84 11.01
CA GLY A 694 -0.73 35.86 12.07
C GLY A 694 -1.99 35.42 12.81
N ALA A 695 -2.89 36.36 13.11
CA ALA A 695 -4.13 36.03 13.83
C ALA A 695 -5.10 35.17 12.98
N ILE A 696 -5.31 35.50 11.69
CA ILE A 696 -6.20 34.69 10.82
C ILE A 696 -5.60 33.32 10.52
N THR A 697 -4.28 33.22 10.30
CA THR A 697 -3.60 31.93 10.14
C THR A 697 -3.65 31.10 11.41
N THR A 698 -3.45 31.69 12.57
CA THR A 698 -3.62 31.03 13.86
C THR A 698 -5.06 30.54 14.07
N PHE A 699 -6.07 31.35 13.71
CA PHE A 699 -7.46 30.93 13.76
C PHE A 699 -7.73 29.70 12.86
N ASN A 700 -7.09 29.60 11.73
CA ASN A 700 -7.18 28.42 10.85
C ASN A 700 -6.55 27.18 11.51
N VAL A 701 -5.43 27.35 12.25
CA VAL A 701 -4.83 26.26 13.07
C VAL A 701 -5.79 25.83 14.18
N VAL A 702 -6.39 26.78 14.90
CA VAL A 702 -7.41 26.50 15.94
C VAL A 702 -8.53 25.65 15.36
N LYS A 703 -9.05 26.01 14.19
CA LYS A 703 -10.07 25.21 13.49
C LYS A 703 -9.59 23.80 13.11
N ALA A 704 -8.36 23.67 12.63
CA ALA A 704 -7.77 22.36 12.32
C ALA A 704 -7.62 21.48 13.58
N CYS A 705 -7.58 22.09 14.78
CA CYS A 705 -7.51 21.40 16.06
C CYS A 705 -8.87 20.90 16.57
N PHE A 706 -10.01 21.25 15.97
CA PHE A 706 -11.31 20.72 16.38
C PHE A 706 -11.63 19.34 15.80
N PRO A 707 -12.30 18.43 16.57
CA PRO A 707 -12.68 18.55 17.99
C PRO A 707 -11.45 18.52 18.92
N LEU A 708 -11.54 19.19 20.05
CA LEU A 708 -10.42 19.36 21.00
C LEU A 708 -10.05 18.06 21.71
N ASN A 709 -8.76 17.86 21.90
CA ASN A 709 -8.15 16.90 22.81
C ASN A 709 -6.91 17.53 23.48
N LYS A 710 -6.24 16.80 24.38
CA LYS A 710 -5.09 17.33 25.14
C LYS A 710 -3.96 17.85 24.24
N LEU A 711 -3.59 17.09 23.21
CA LEU A 711 -2.55 17.51 22.26
C LEU A 711 -2.97 18.76 21.49
N ARG A 712 -4.19 18.79 20.97
CA ARG A 712 -4.71 19.91 20.18
C ARG A 712 -4.87 21.19 21.00
N ALA A 713 -5.31 21.06 22.27
CA ALA A 713 -5.34 22.19 23.20
C ALA A 713 -3.93 22.74 23.48
N PHE A 714 -2.96 21.86 23.71
CA PHE A 714 -1.55 22.23 23.85
C PHE A 714 -1.05 22.96 22.61
N LEU A 715 -1.36 22.49 21.40
CA LEU A 715 -0.94 23.11 20.14
C LEU A 715 -1.54 24.51 19.97
N ILE A 716 -2.80 24.73 20.31
CA ILE A 716 -3.42 26.05 20.26
C ILE A 716 -2.67 27.03 21.18
N VAL A 717 -2.46 26.64 22.44
CA VAL A 717 -1.78 27.51 23.41
C VAL A 717 -0.35 27.82 22.99
N THR A 718 0.41 26.80 22.56
CA THR A 718 1.82 26.99 22.16
C THR A 718 1.95 27.73 20.83
N THR A 719 1.01 27.59 19.90
CA THR A 719 1.01 28.34 18.63
C THR A 719 0.73 29.82 18.88
N ILE A 720 -0.31 30.16 19.70
CA ILE A 720 -0.63 31.55 20.03
C ILE A 720 0.50 32.16 20.84
N GLY A 721 0.94 31.51 21.92
CA GLY A 721 2.02 31.99 22.78
C GLY A 721 3.35 32.11 22.05
N GLY A 722 3.68 31.14 21.20
CA GLY A 722 4.89 31.13 20.39
C GLY A 722 4.92 32.25 19.35
N PHE A 723 3.81 32.47 18.63
CA PHE A 723 3.71 33.56 17.67
C PHE A 723 3.80 34.94 18.36
N LEU A 724 2.98 35.19 19.40
CA LEU A 724 3.00 36.47 20.10
C LEU A 724 4.34 36.70 20.82
N GLY A 725 4.87 35.69 21.53
CA GLY A 725 6.16 35.82 22.20
C GLY A 725 7.31 36.07 21.23
N ALA A 726 7.38 35.32 20.12
CA ALA A 726 8.40 35.55 19.11
C ALA A 726 8.27 36.89 18.43
N SER A 727 7.04 37.35 18.14
CA SER A 727 6.82 38.67 17.49
C SER A 727 7.24 39.83 18.40
N VAL A 728 7.09 39.73 19.73
CA VAL A 728 7.53 40.73 20.69
C VAL A 728 9.06 40.70 20.89
N ILE A 729 9.61 39.47 21.12
CA ILE A 729 11.07 39.32 21.39
C ILE A 729 11.91 39.66 20.16
N LEU A 730 11.47 39.25 18.97
CA LEU A 730 12.19 39.46 17.73
C LEU A 730 11.73 40.66 16.93
N ARG A 731 10.95 41.59 17.50
CA ARG A 731 10.31 42.70 16.82
C ARG A 731 11.26 43.51 15.93
N ASP A 732 12.45 43.88 16.46
CA ASP A 732 13.45 44.65 15.75
C ASP A 732 14.13 43.84 14.63
N PHE A 733 14.17 42.54 14.80
CA PHE A 733 14.71 41.62 13.79
C PHE A 733 13.75 41.38 12.63
N VAL A 734 12.44 41.32 12.91
CA VAL A 734 11.39 41.16 11.90
C VAL A 734 10.83 42.52 11.42
N GLU A 735 11.41 43.63 11.86
CA GLU A 735 11.09 44.99 11.42
C GLU A 735 9.62 45.40 11.65
N ILE A 736 9.05 45.05 12.81
CA ILE A 736 7.70 45.43 13.22
C ILE A 736 7.72 46.29 14.47
N ASN A 737 6.65 47.09 14.66
CA ASN A 737 6.39 47.82 15.89
C ASN A 737 5.49 47.02 16.85
N LEU A 738 5.27 47.54 18.07
CA LEU A 738 4.14 47.09 18.89
C LEU A 738 2.90 47.85 18.43
N LEU A 739 1.74 47.24 18.58
CA LEU A 739 0.47 47.89 18.28
C LEU A 739 0.26 49.08 19.21
N SER A 740 0.11 50.26 18.64
CA SER A 740 -0.07 51.52 19.36
C SER A 740 -1.55 51.76 19.71
N SER A 741 -1.82 52.81 20.52
CA SER A 741 -3.19 53.23 20.81
C SER A 741 -4.01 53.61 19.56
N LYS A 742 -3.33 54.00 18.45
CA LYS A 742 -3.98 54.30 17.15
C LYS A 742 -4.26 53.03 16.35
N THR A 743 -3.33 52.06 16.35
CA THR A 743 -3.41 50.86 15.46
C THR A 743 -4.17 49.70 16.11
N MET A 744 -4.16 49.57 17.45
CA MET A 744 -4.81 48.48 18.19
C MET A 744 -6.33 48.42 17.97
N PRO A 745 -7.10 49.53 17.99
CA PRO A 745 -8.55 49.46 17.76
C PRO A 745 -8.89 48.93 16.35
N VAL A 746 -8.14 49.37 15.33
CA VAL A 746 -8.35 48.89 13.95
C VAL A 746 -8.02 47.42 13.82
N PHE A 747 -6.93 46.98 14.44
CA PHE A 747 -6.59 45.56 14.50
C PHE A 747 -7.72 44.71 15.12
N ILE A 748 -8.27 45.15 16.28
CA ILE A 748 -9.31 44.38 16.99
C ILE A 748 -10.60 44.34 16.15
N VAL A 749 -11.05 45.46 15.60
CA VAL A 749 -12.28 45.53 14.79
C VAL A 749 -12.16 44.63 13.56
N LEU A 750 -11.03 44.74 12.85
CA LEU A 750 -10.79 43.94 11.65
C LEU A 750 -10.67 42.47 11.94
N LEU A 751 -10.00 42.07 13.03
CA LEU A 751 -9.90 40.69 13.47
C LEU A 751 -11.27 40.11 13.80
N LEU A 752 -12.09 40.80 14.57
CA LEU A 752 -13.45 40.38 14.91
C LEU A 752 -14.32 40.22 13.68
N ALA A 753 -14.26 41.18 12.74
CA ALA A 753 -14.97 41.08 11.47
C ALA A 753 -14.54 39.85 10.67
N CYS A 754 -13.24 39.58 10.58
CA CYS A 754 -12.71 38.39 9.89
C CYS A 754 -13.16 37.07 10.54
N ILE A 755 -13.14 37.00 11.87
CA ILE A 755 -13.62 35.82 12.61
C ILE A 755 -15.11 35.59 12.36
N ILE A 756 -15.95 36.65 12.45
CA ILE A 756 -17.40 36.55 12.20
C ILE A 756 -17.66 36.07 10.75
N ILE A 757 -17.05 36.70 9.76
CA ILE A 757 -17.22 36.31 8.35
C ILE A 757 -16.79 34.82 8.16
N ARG A 758 -15.70 34.46 8.78
CA ARG A 758 -15.19 33.07 8.69
C ARG A 758 -16.13 32.05 9.29
N ILE A 759 -16.74 32.34 10.44
CA ILE A 759 -17.75 31.50 11.08
C ILE A 759 -19.02 31.40 10.22
N LEU A 760 -19.50 32.54 9.70
CA LEU A 760 -20.66 32.56 8.80
C LEU A 760 -20.43 31.75 7.54
N TRP A 761 -19.24 31.84 6.94
CA TRP A 761 -18.86 31.02 5.79
C TRP A 761 -19.00 29.52 6.10
N ASP A 762 -18.46 29.08 7.22
CA ASP A 762 -18.53 27.68 7.63
C ASP A 762 -19.98 27.21 7.84
N LEU A 763 -20.80 27.99 8.51
CA LEU A 763 -22.20 27.67 8.76
C LEU A 763 -23.01 27.51 7.44
N ILE A 764 -22.77 28.39 6.46
CA ILE A 764 -23.41 28.32 5.14
C ILE A 764 -23.00 27.05 4.40
N PHE A 765 -21.72 26.72 4.39
CA PHE A 765 -21.23 25.55 3.66
C PHE A 765 -21.53 24.22 4.35
N GLU A 766 -21.56 24.17 5.69
CA GLU A 766 -22.02 22.98 6.41
C GLU A 766 -23.51 22.70 6.18
N ARG A 767 -24.35 23.71 6.13
CA ARG A 767 -25.78 23.57 5.80
C ARG A 767 -25.96 23.00 4.39
N LYS A 768 -25.24 23.52 3.39
CA LYS A 768 -25.28 23.00 2.01
C LYS A 768 -24.82 21.55 1.92
N LYS A 769 -23.86 21.12 2.74
CA LYS A 769 -23.34 19.74 2.76
C LYS A 769 -24.31 18.76 3.41
N LYS A 770 -25.04 19.20 4.46
CA LYS A 770 -26.11 18.40 5.09
C LYS A 770 -27.35 18.29 4.20
N ALA A 771 -27.64 19.28 3.38
CA ALA A 771 -28.74 19.25 2.42
C ALA A 771 -28.49 18.37 1.19
N LYS A 772 -27.21 18.02 0.89
CA LYS A 772 -26.80 17.13 -0.22
C LYS A 772 -26.48 15.69 0.22
N ALA A 773 -26.39 15.42 1.51
CA ALA A 773 -26.17 14.11 2.12
C ALA A 773 -27.50 13.46 2.58
#